data_e63e003e8aa1cf99e9261a148755368b
#
_entry.id   e63e003e8aa1cf99e9261a148755368b
#
_cell.length_a   1.000
_cell.length_b   1.000
_cell.length_c   1.000
_cell.angle_alpha   90.00
_cell.angle_beta   90.00
_cell.angle_gamma   90.00
#
_symmetry.space_group_name_H-M   'P 1'
#
loop_
_entity.id
_entity.type
_entity.pdbx_description
1 polymer ?
#
loop_
_entity_poly.entity_id
_entity_poly.type
_entity_poly.pdbx_seq_one_letter_code
_entity_poly.pdbx_strand_id
1 'polypeptide(L)'
;MFNSPFESKNYVIVPEDARFVFVSDMFVSEYVGGAELTSQALIDSCPEKVFSVKANQLTLETLQSGHDKFWIFGNCATMDHDLIPTIVANMDYCVLEYDYKFCRYRSVEKHKMAEGAECDCHNEMHGKMISAFYFGAKSLWWMSESQQEIYHERFPFLKERSNTVLSSVFDENFFKELARLRAESHGVERSGWIVLGSTSWIKGADAAEKWCQENNKKYEVVWNMPYSEVLKKLSTAEGFVYLPEGGDTCPRMVIEAKLLGCKLHLNENVQHKNELWFDTEERLDTESYLYAARSRFWNALRATRDYTPTISAYTTTKDCISQKYPWRNCIKSALGFSDEVVVVDGGSSDGTWEELEKWAETEEKLKVYQVKRNWNDKRHAVYDGLQKAEARKRCTSEFLWQIDSDEIVHEDDYEKITNLCKNFPTEVDLICLPVIEYWGGDEKVRMDINPWKWRLSRNLPHITHGIPSHLRQKDDQGQTYSLPGSDGCDYIHNETHELVPFANFLTNDVETARRAAVSGNKEAYDGYNQWFNLVVNQLPGVHHYSWFDLPRKIKTYKNYWSKHWQSLYNIKQEDTPENNMFFDKSWKDVTDEDIDDLSFELKEKMGGWIFHSKVDFSNPTPHVVLDRKQPAVMSENE
;
A
#
# COMPACT_ATOMS: atom_id res chain seq x y z
N MET A 1 -19.81 48.38 -28.89
CA MET A 1 -20.46 47.07 -29.02
C MET A 1 -20.82 46.63 -27.62
N PHE A 2 -22.06 46.55 -27.29
CA PHE A 2 -22.52 46.03 -26.00
C PHE A 2 -22.37 44.51 -26.05
N ASN A 3 -21.53 43.95 -25.21
CA ASN A 3 -21.46 42.50 -25.06
C ASN A 3 -22.80 41.98 -24.50
N SER A 4 -23.30 40.93 -25.14
CA SER A 4 -24.56 40.28 -24.74
C SER A 4 -24.41 39.73 -23.32
N PRO A 5 -25.34 39.95 -22.39
CA PRO A 5 -25.33 39.36 -21.07
C PRO A 5 -25.57 37.83 -21.06
N PHE A 6 -25.65 37.19 -22.24
CA PHE A 6 -25.94 35.77 -22.45
C PHE A 6 -24.79 35.01 -23.11
N GLU A 7 -23.56 35.54 -23.14
CA GLU A 7 -22.39 34.70 -23.45
C GLU A 7 -22.25 33.68 -22.31
N SER A 8 -22.52 32.43 -22.59
CA SER A 8 -22.25 31.32 -21.70
C SER A 8 -20.74 31.27 -21.46
N LYS A 9 -20.27 31.84 -20.34
CA LYS A 9 -18.90 31.60 -19.87
C LYS A 9 -18.79 30.10 -19.66
N ASN A 10 -17.98 29.42 -20.46
CA ASN A 10 -17.62 28.03 -20.25
C ASN A 10 -16.80 27.94 -18.97
N TYR A 11 -17.45 27.71 -17.83
CA TYR A 11 -16.78 27.39 -16.58
C TYR A 11 -16.57 25.88 -16.44
N VAL A 12 -15.55 25.51 -15.71
CA VAL A 12 -15.22 24.11 -15.45
C VAL A 12 -16.12 23.57 -14.34
N ILE A 13 -16.81 22.45 -14.59
CA ILE A 13 -17.65 21.78 -13.60
C ILE A 13 -16.84 20.62 -12.99
N VAL A 14 -16.79 20.57 -11.67
CA VAL A 14 -16.17 19.46 -10.92
C VAL A 14 -17.10 18.24 -11.02
N PRO A 15 -16.60 17.07 -11.48
CA PRO A 15 -17.41 15.84 -11.56
C PRO A 15 -17.90 15.38 -10.19
N GLU A 16 -19.13 14.86 -10.13
CA GLU A 16 -19.72 14.35 -8.88
C GLU A 16 -18.86 13.25 -8.22
N ASP A 17 -18.30 12.36 -9.02
CA ASP A 17 -17.46 11.24 -8.58
C ASP A 17 -16.03 11.61 -8.22
N ALA A 18 -15.61 12.87 -8.41
CA ALA A 18 -14.33 13.36 -7.91
C ALA A 18 -14.38 13.46 -6.38
N ARG A 19 -13.31 13.03 -5.73
CA ARG A 19 -13.12 13.15 -4.28
C ARG A 19 -12.21 14.32 -3.93
N PHE A 20 -11.21 14.55 -4.76
CA PHE A 20 -10.25 15.64 -4.62
C PHE A 20 -10.25 16.52 -5.86
N VAL A 21 -9.99 17.81 -5.66
CA VAL A 21 -9.73 18.75 -6.74
C VAL A 21 -8.31 19.28 -6.59
N PHE A 22 -7.46 19.01 -7.59
CA PHE A 22 -6.08 19.48 -7.60
C PHE A 22 -5.94 20.71 -8.49
N VAL A 23 -5.52 21.84 -7.90
CA VAL A 23 -5.35 23.12 -8.58
C VAL A 23 -3.88 23.36 -8.86
N SER A 24 -3.52 23.64 -10.13
CA SER A 24 -2.17 24.04 -10.51
C SER A 24 -2.17 25.03 -11.67
N ASP A 25 -1.13 25.85 -11.80
CA ASP A 25 -0.97 26.75 -12.95
C ASP A 25 -0.75 25.95 -14.25
N MET A 26 0.04 24.88 -14.17
CA MET A 26 0.36 23.97 -15.27
C MET A 26 0.40 22.53 -14.77
N PHE A 27 0.22 21.59 -15.71
CA PHE A 27 0.39 20.16 -15.49
C PHE A 27 1.47 19.58 -16.41
N VAL A 28 1.93 18.35 -16.14
CA VAL A 28 3.05 17.69 -16.87
C VAL A 28 2.79 17.60 -18.38
N SER A 29 1.53 17.53 -18.80
CA SER A 29 1.13 17.54 -20.21
C SER A 29 1.49 18.83 -20.95
N GLU A 30 1.77 19.91 -20.25
CA GLU A 30 2.08 21.23 -20.81
C GLU A 30 3.53 21.66 -20.55
N TYR A 31 4.02 21.35 -19.34
CA TYR A 31 5.36 21.72 -18.92
C TYR A 31 5.93 20.69 -17.94
N VAL A 32 7.19 20.29 -18.15
CA VAL A 32 7.87 19.30 -17.30
C VAL A 32 8.85 20.03 -16.41
N GLY A 33 8.41 20.37 -15.20
CA GLY A 33 9.21 20.99 -14.14
C GLY A 33 9.10 20.22 -12.83
N GLY A 34 9.88 20.64 -11.83
CA GLY A 34 9.91 19.94 -10.52
C GLY A 34 8.58 19.97 -9.77
N ALA A 35 7.87 21.10 -9.83
CA ALA A 35 6.55 21.25 -9.21
C ALA A 35 5.49 20.39 -9.92
N GLU A 36 5.48 20.40 -11.26
CA GLU A 36 4.54 19.65 -12.08
C GLU A 36 4.76 18.14 -11.92
N LEU A 37 6.01 17.67 -11.90
CA LEU A 37 6.33 16.25 -11.63
C LEU A 37 5.92 15.84 -10.22
N THR A 38 6.12 16.70 -9.22
CA THR A 38 5.67 16.43 -7.84
C THR A 38 4.14 16.37 -7.76
N SER A 39 3.44 17.31 -8.39
CA SER A 39 1.98 17.33 -8.46
C SER A 39 1.44 16.08 -9.16
N GLN A 40 2.04 15.69 -10.30
CA GLN A 40 1.63 14.49 -11.04
C GLN A 40 1.84 13.22 -10.23
N ALA A 41 2.99 13.07 -9.56
CA ALA A 41 3.25 11.91 -8.70
C ALA A 41 2.25 11.77 -7.55
N LEU A 42 1.77 12.89 -7.00
CA LEU A 42 0.68 12.89 -6.01
C LEU A 42 -0.65 12.49 -6.64
N ILE A 43 -1.02 13.08 -7.78
CA ILE A 43 -2.28 12.78 -8.48
C ILE A 43 -2.35 11.29 -8.85
N ASP A 44 -1.28 10.76 -9.45
CA ASP A 44 -1.23 9.37 -9.92
C ASP A 44 -1.24 8.34 -8.78
N SER A 45 -0.73 8.74 -7.60
CA SER A 45 -0.71 7.89 -6.41
C SER A 45 -1.98 8.00 -5.55
N CYS A 46 -2.92 8.88 -5.92
CA CYS A 46 -4.17 8.98 -5.19
C CYS A 46 -5.01 7.73 -5.42
N PRO A 47 -5.45 7.03 -4.38
CA PRO A 47 -6.33 5.87 -4.54
C PRO A 47 -7.79 6.25 -4.87
N GLU A 48 -8.12 7.55 -4.77
CA GLU A 48 -9.44 8.09 -5.06
C GLU A 48 -9.38 8.97 -6.32
N LYS A 49 -10.52 9.27 -6.92
CA LYS A 49 -10.57 10.07 -8.13
C LYS A 49 -10.20 11.54 -7.86
N VAL A 50 -9.14 12.00 -8.50
CA VAL A 50 -8.70 13.39 -8.50
C VAL A 50 -9.17 14.07 -9.77
N PHE A 51 -9.75 15.25 -9.64
CA PHE A 51 -10.05 16.14 -10.75
C PHE A 51 -9.02 17.27 -10.78
N SER A 52 -8.32 17.44 -11.89
CA SER A 52 -7.29 18.47 -12.06
C SER A 52 -7.88 19.67 -12.78
N VAL A 53 -7.63 20.88 -12.24
CA VAL A 53 -8.10 22.14 -12.81
C VAL A 53 -7.00 23.19 -12.79
N LYS A 54 -6.89 24.00 -13.85
CA LYS A 54 -5.92 25.11 -13.89
C LYS A 54 -6.35 26.25 -12.99
N ALA A 55 -5.38 26.85 -12.32
CA ALA A 55 -5.62 27.97 -11.41
C ALA A 55 -6.31 29.16 -12.08
N ASN A 56 -5.96 29.47 -13.33
CA ASN A 56 -6.58 30.56 -14.11
C ASN A 56 -7.98 30.22 -14.67
N GLN A 57 -8.44 28.98 -14.52
CA GLN A 57 -9.79 28.54 -14.92
C GLN A 57 -10.76 28.53 -13.76
N LEU A 58 -10.31 28.80 -12.54
CA LEU A 58 -11.18 28.84 -11.38
C LEU A 58 -12.15 30.02 -11.46
N THR A 59 -13.40 29.74 -11.18
CA THR A 59 -14.49 30.74 -11.05
C THR A 59 -15.32 30.40 -9.81
N LEU A 60 -16.21 31.32 -9.42
CA LEU A 60 -17.16 31.03 -8.32
C LEU A 60 -18.04 29.83 -8.62
N GLU A 61 -18.47 29.66 -9.87
CA GLU A 61 -19.27 28.52 -10.31
C GLU A 61 -18.49 27.21 -10.22
N THR A 62 -17.19 27.22 -10.57
CA THR A 62 -16.31 26.06 -10.42
C THR A 62 -16.17 25.69 -8.94
N LEU A 63 -15.93 26.64 -8.05
CA LEU A 63 -15.87 26.42 -6.61
C LEU A 63 -17.20 25.87 -6.07
N GLN A 64 -18.33 26.42 -6.50
CA GLN A 64 -19.66 25.98 -6.09
C GLN A 64 -19.94 24.53 -6.53
N SER A 65 -19.53 24.16 -7.75
CA SER A 65 -19.73 22.77 -8.26
C SER A 65 -18.92 21.73 -7.49
N GLY A 66 -17.85 22.10 -6.80
CA GLY A 66 -17.00 21.23 -5.99
C GLY A 66 -16.96 21.60 -4.51
N HIS A 67 -18.00 22.27 -3.98
CA HIS A 67 -18.02 22.75 -2.60
C HIS A 67 -17.90 21.67 -1.53
N ASP A 68 -18.34 20.45 -1.85
CA ASP A 68 -18.31 19.26 -1.00
C ASP A 68 -17.01 18.44 -1.15
N LYS A 69 -16.10 18.87 -2.03
CA LYS A 69 -14.82 18.19 -2.30
C LYS A 69 -13.69 18.76 -1.44
N PHE A 70 -12.62 18.00 -1.29
CA PHE A 70 -11.40 18.51 -0.69
C PHE A 70 -10.47 19.06 -1.79
N TRP A 71 -9.99 20.29 -1.60
CA TRP A 71 -9.19 21.00 -2.58
C TRP A 71 -7.70 21.02 -2.20
N ILE A 72 -6.85 20.78 -3.18
CA ILE A 72 -5.39 20.82 -3.04
C ILE A 72 -4.85 21.92 -3.93
N PHE A 73 -4.38 23.00 -3.32
CA PHE A 73 -3.79 24.11 -4.04
C PHE A 73 -2.27 23.95 -4.10
N GLY A 74 -1.78 23.53 -5.27
CA GLY A 74 -0.37 23.44 -5.58
C GLY A 74 0.19 24.78 -6.07
N ASN A 75 0.74 24.80 -7.29
CA ASN A 75 1.20 26.03 -7.92
C ASN A 75 0.00 26.80 -8.48
N CYS A 76 -0.43 27.84 -7.78
CA CYS A 76 -1.68 28.55 -8.10
C CYS A 76 -1.48 30.09 -8.19
N ALA A 77 -0.35 30.53 -8.76
CA ALA A 77 -0.02 31.95 -8.88
C ALA A 77 -0.91 32.70 -9.87
N THR A 78 -1.53 31.98 -10.83
CA THR A 78 -2.45 32.57 -11.83
C THR A 78 -3.90 32.58 -11.39
N MET A 79 -4.19 32.12 -10.16
CA MET A 79 -5.53 32.16 -9.58
C MET A 79 -5.97 33.60 -9.34
N ASP A 80 -7.24 33.90 -9.63
CA ASP A 80 -7.83 35.19 -9.26
C ASP A 80 -7.89 35.31 -7.72
N HIS A 81 -7.21 36.30 -7.16
CA HIS A 81 -7.15 36.52 -5.73
C HIS A 81 -8.51 36.91 -5.12
N ASP A 82 -9.43 37.42 -5.91
CA ASP A 82 -10.79 37.75 -5.45
C ASP A 82 -11.58 36.51 -5.03
N LEU A 83 -11.12 35.29 -5.42
CA LEU A 83 -11.68 34.02 -4.97
C LEU A 83 -11.25 33.62 -3.55
N ILE A 84 -10.14 34.15 -3.04
CA ILE A 84 -9.56 33.76 -1.74
C ILE A 84 -10.57 33.88 -0.58
N PRO A 85 -11.34 34.95 -0.42
CA PRO A 85 -12.33 35.05 0.65
C PRO A 85 -13.37 33.94 0.59
N THR A 86 -13.84 33.58 -0.62
CA THR A 86 -14.80 32.49 -0.82
C THR A 86 -14.21 31.13 -0.49
N ILE A 87 -12.96 30.89 -0.91
CA ILE A 87 -12.25 29.64 -0.62
C ILE A 87 -12.04 29.47 0.89
N VAL A 88 -11.55 30.52 1.56
CA VAL A 88 -11.28 30.51 3.01
C VAL A 88 -12.56 30.29 3.82
N ALA A 89 -13.67 30.85 3.39
CA ALA A 89 -14.94 30.80 4.12
C ALA A 89 -15.71 29.49 3.92
N ASN A 90 -15.58 28.84 2.74
CA ASN A 90 -16.53 27.81 2.33
C ASN A 90 -15.90 26.48 1.89
N MET A 91 -14.57 26.39 1.76
CA MET A 91 -13.93 25.22 1.18
C MET A 91 -13.06 24.48 2.21
N ASP A 92 -13.03 23.16 2.10
CA ASP A 92 -12.03 22.33 2.76
C ASP A 92 -10.83 22.18 1.83
N TYR A 93 -9.65 22.64 2.27
CA TYR A 93 -8.49 22.62 1.41
C TYR A 93 -7.15 22.56 2.16
N CYS A 94 -6.12 22.16 1.43
CA CYS A 94 -4.72 22.31 1.83
C CYS A 94 -3.92 23.10 0.79
N VAL A 95 -2.77 23.61 1.21
CA VAL A 95 -1.83 24.33 0.34
C VAL A 95 -0.51 23.56 0.27
N LEU A 96 -0.05 23.33 -0.96
CA LEU A 96 1.24 22.76 -1.31
C LEU A 96 2.15 23.87 -1.83
N GLU A 97 3.11 24.29 -1.02
CA GLU A 97 3.93 25.45 -1.34
C GLU A 97 5.25 25.02 -1.98
N TYR A 98 5.40 25.34 -3.28
CA TYR A 98 6.60 25.01 -4.04
C TYR A 98 7.69 26.06 -4.00
N ASP A 99 7.32 27.34 -3.75
CA ASP A 99 8.23 28.49 -3.75
C ASP A 99 7.84 29.53 -2.69
N TYR A 100 7.75 30.82 -3.04
CA TYR A 100 7.45 31.92 -2.11
C TYR A 100 6.30 32.77 -2.62
N LYS A 101 5.07 32.24 -2.64
CA LYS A 101 3.88 32.91 -3.18
C LYS A 101 3.53 34.22 -2.46
N PHE A 102 4.01 34.46 -1.22
CA PHE A 102 3.85 35.74 -0.55
C PHE A 102 4.59 36.86 -1.25
N CYS A 103 5.63 36.57 -2.04
CA CYS A 103 6.38 37.49 -2.83
C CYS A 103 5.85 37.57 -4.26
N ARG A 104 5.62 38.78 -4.79
CA ARG A 104 5.17 38.99 -6.18
C ARG A 104 6.08 38.36 -7.24
N TYR A 105 7.36 38.23 -6.94
CA TYR A 105 8.36 37.62 -7.80
C TYR A 105 8.57 36.13 -7.52
N ARG A 106 7.87 35.57 -6.52
CA ARG A 106 8.00 34.18 -6.06
C ARG A 106 9.42 33.77 -5.63
N SER A 107 10.26 34.80 -5.35
CA SER A 107 11.62 34.66 -4.83
C SER A 107 12.03 36.02 -4.23
N VAL A 108 12.60 36.01 -3.05
CA VAL A 108 13.08 37.22 -2.37
C VAL A 108 14.29 37.81 -3.11
N GLU A 109 15.12 36.96 -3.73
CA GLU A 109 16.30 37.37 -4.50
C GLU A 109 15.90 38.02 -5.81
N LYS A 110 14.92 37.44 -6.54
CA LYS A 110 14.36 38.10 -7.74
C LYS A 110 13.70 39.40 -7.43
N HIS A 111 13.01 39.52 -6.29
CA HIS A 111 12.44 40.76 -5.82
C HIS A 111 13.55 41.81 -5.62
N LYS A 112 14.59 41.46 -4.86
CA LYS A 112 15.72 42.34 -4.59
C LYS A 112 16.41 42.78 -5.87
N MET A 113 16.58 41.93 -6.82
CA MET A 113 17.17 42.27 -8.12
C MET A 113 16.28 43.22 -8.92
N ALA A 114 14.96 43.00 -8.92
CA ALA A 114 14.01 43.78 -9.71
C ALA A 114 13.74 45.17 -9.10
N GLU A 115 13.61 45.24 -7.77
CA GLU A 115 13.20 46.47 -7.05
C GLU A 115 14.40 47.22 -6.43
N GLY A 116 15.57 46.60 -6.34
CA GLY A 116 16.73 47.16 -5.67
C GLY A 116 16.61 47.27 -4.14
N ALA A 117 15.62 46.58 -3.55
CA ALA A 117 15.30 46.61 -2.12
C ALA A 117 15.01 45.22 -1.59
N GLU A 118 15.12 45.01 -0.27
CA GLU A 118 14.72 43.77 0.38
C GLU A 118 13.21 43.51 0.22
N CYS A 119 12.83 42.25 0.11
CA CYS A 119 11.42 41.87 -0.09
C CYS A 119 10.57 42.17 1.15
N ASP A 120 9.62 43.08 1.03
CA ASP A 120 8.64 43.44 2.05
C ASP A 120 7.20 43.08 1.65
N CYS A 121 7.04 42.22 0.63
CA CYS A 121 5.72 41.83 0.13
C CYS A 121 4.82 41.23 1.20
N HIS A 122 5.37 40.61 2.26
CA HIS A 122 4.60 40.03 3.36
C HIS A 122 3.78 41.07 4.16
N ASN A 123 4.21 42.36 4.16
CA ASN A 123 3.50 43.47 4.78
C ASN A 123 2.48 44.11 3.84
N GLU A 124 2.58 43.87 2.54
CA GLU A 124 1.67 44.39 1.54
C GLU A 124 0.35 43.59 1.44
N MET A 125 -0.63 44.15 0.72
CA MET A 125 -1.94 43.51 0.54
C MET A 125 -1.81 42.10 -0.06
N HIS A 126 -0.95 41.93 -1.08
CA HIS A 126 -0.70 40.62 -1.69
C HIS A 126 -0.26 39.56 -0.66
N GLY A 127 0.79 39.85 0.11
CA GLY A 127 1.27 38.90 1.13
C GLY A 127 0.27 38.65 2.25
N LYS A 128 -0.52 39.66 2.63
CA LYS A 128 -1.60 39.51 3.62
C LYS A 128 -2.72 38.60 3.09
N MET A 129 -3.09 38.72 1.82
CA MET A 129 -4.09 37.85 1.21
C MET A 129 -3.59 36.41 1.12
N ILE A 130 -2.34 36.22 0.68
CA ILE A 130 -1.72 34.88 0.65
C ILE A 130 -1.64 34.25 2.06
N SER A 131 -1.26 35.05 3.08
CA SER A 131 -1.19 34.56 4.46
C SER A 131 -2.56 34.20 5.02
N ALA A 132 -3.61 34.93 4.67
CA ALA A 132 -4.99 34.61 5.05
C ALA A 132 -5.45 33.29 4.36
N PHE A 133 -5.13 33.13 3.08
CA PHE A 133 -5.36 31.89 2.34
C PHE A 133 -4.65 30.69 2.99
N TYR A 134 -3.40 30.85 3.43
CA TYR A 134 -2.67 29.78 4.13
C TYR A 134 -3.24 29.51 5.52
N PHE A 135 -3.63 30.55 6.25
CA PHE A 135 -4.24 30.38 7.57
C PHE A 135 -5.59 29.64 7.52
N GLY A 136 -6.38 29.83 6.46
CA GLY A 136 -7.64 29.11 6.26
C GLY A 136 -7.49 27.63 5.89
N ALA A 137 -6.32 27.21 5.42
CA ALA A 137 -6.08 25.83 5.02
C ALA A 137 -6.12 24.84 6.20
N LYS A 138 -6.62 23.63 5.97
CA LYS A 138 -6.60 22.53 6.95
C LYS A 138 -5.18 22.05 7.23
N SER A 139 -4.30 22.08 6.24
CA SER A 139 -2.89 21.75 6.37
C SER A 139 -2.03 22.51 5.35
N LEU A 140 -0.77 22.74 5.74
CA LEU A 140 0.25 23.38 4.91
C LEU A 140 1.38 22.38 4.68
N TRP A 141 1.80 22.29 3.43
CA TRP A 141 2.82 21.36 2.98
C TRP A 141 3.99 22.14 2.38
N TRP A 142 5.17 21.92 2.92
CA TRP A 142 6.40 22.63 2.58
C TRP A 142 7.37 21.70 1.85
N MET A 143 8.18 22.26 0.97
CA MET A 143 9.20 21.48 0.25
C MET A 143 10.48 21.29 1.07
N SER A 144 10.72 22.14 2.08
CA SER A 144 11.88 22.05 2.97
C SER A 144 11.60 22.71 4.33
N GLU A 145 12.38 22.33 5.35
CA GLU A 145 12.33 22.96 6.67
C GLU A 145 12.70 24.45 6.59
N SER A 146 13.73 24.80 5.82
CA SER A 146 14.12 26.20 5.61
C SER A 146 13.03 27.05 4.97
N GLN A 147 12.27 26.48 4.01
CA GLN A 147 11.11 27.17 3.43
C GLN A 147 10.03 27.43 4.49
N GLN A 148 9.71 26.41 5.30
CA GLN A 148 8.75 26.53 6.39
C GLN A 148 9.17 27.60 7.40
N GLU A 149 10.45 27.63 7.79
CA GLU A 149 10.99 28.63 8.72
C GLU A 149 10.83 30.05 8.19
N ILE A 150 11.16 30.30 6.91
CA ILE A 150 11.01 31.60 6.26
C ILE A 150 9.54 32.07 6.31
N TYR A 151 8.58 31.18 6.10
CA TYR A 151 7.17 31.53 6.24
C TYR A 151 6.77 31.78 7.69
N HIS A 152 7.27 30.99 8.63
CA HIS A 152 6.98 31.14 10.07
C HIS A 152 7.62 32.37 10.69
N GLU A 153 8.73 32.87 10.13
CA GLU A 153 9.32 34.15 10.53
C GLU A 153 8.47 35.34 10.06
N ARG A 154 7.98 35.29 8.81
CA ARG A 154 7.17 36.39 8.21
C ARG A 154 5.72 36.38 8.69
N PHE A 155 5.18 35.19 8.96
CA PHE A 155 3.80 34.95 9.36
C PHE A 155 3.74 33.98 10.57
N PRO A 156 4.11 34.47 11.79
CA PRO A 156 4.24 33.58 12.97
C PRO A 156 2.97 32.79 13.33
N PHE A 157 1.79 33.33 12.99
CA PHE A 157 0.50 32.68 13.24
C PHE A 157 0.28 31.41 12.41
N LEU A 158 1.04 31.19 11.33
CA LEU A 158 0.99 29.94 10.56
C LEU A 158 1.54 28.75 11.34
N LYS A 159 2.32 28.96 12.40
CA LYS A 159 2.78 27.91 13.32
C LYS A 159 1.63 27.16 14.01
N GLU A 160 0.47 27.82 14.14
CA GLU A 160 -0.73 27.25 14.76
C GLU A 160 -1.46 26.27 13.84
N ARG A 161 -1.10 26.21 12.57
CA ARG A 161 -1.72 25.31 11.59
C ARG A 161 -1.01 23.93 11.55
N SER A 162 -1.67 22.95 10.95
CA SER A 162 -1.00 21.69 10.62
C SER A 162 0.06 21.94 9.55
N ASN A 163 1.31 21.75 9.90
CA ASN A 163 2.47 22.01 9.06
C ASN A 163 3.28 20.73 8.85
N THR A 164 3.58 20.40 7.60
CA THR A 164 4.35 19.19 7.27
C THR A 164 5.35 19.50 6.17
N VAL A 165 6.61 19.06 6.33
CA VAL A 165 7.60 19.06 5.26
C VAL A 165 7.41 17.81 4.43
N LEU A 166 7.10 17.98 3.13
CA LEU A 166 6.81 16.88 2.21
C LEU A 166 8.05 16.47 1.42
N SER A 167 8.86 17.41 0.99
CA SER A 167 9.90 17.29 -0.04
C SER A 167 9.36 17.20 -1.47
N SER A 168 10.23 17.02 -2.46
CA SER A 168 9.82 16.61 -3.80
C SER A 168 9.28 15.19 -3.78
N VAL A 169 8.21 14.92 -4.54
CA VAL A 169 7.56 13.62 -4.62
C VAL A 169 7.88 12.95 -5.94
N PHE A 170 8.22 11.67 -5.88
CA PHE A 170 8.56 10.84 -7.02
C PHE A 170 7.52 9.73 -7.19
N ASP A 171 7.22 9.39 -8.45
CA ASP A 171 6.33 8.29 -8.79
C ASP A 171 7.04 6.92 -8.69
N GLU A 172 6.29 5.86 -8.79
CA GLU A 172 6.83 4.51 -8.72
C GLU A 172 7.73 4.17 -9.92
N ASN A 173 7.44 4.74 -11.09
CA ASN A 173 8.24 4.51 -12.29
C ASN A 173 9.65 5.09 -12.14
N PHE A 174 9.78 6.21 -11.43
CA PHE A 174 11.09 6.75 -11.09
C PHE A 174 11.93 5.76 -10.27
N PHE A 175 11.34 5.14 -9.23
CA PHE A 175 12.08 4.17 -8.40
C PHE A 175 12.45 2.90 -9.18
N LYS A 176 11.59 2.42 -10.07
CA LYS A 176 11.90 1.32 -11.00
C LYS A 176 13.05 1.68 -11.94
N GLU A 177 13.02 2.88 -12.53
CA GLU A 177 14.08 3.38 -13.39
C GLU A 177 15.39 3.60 -12.63
N LEU A 178 15.33 4.10 -11.40
CA LEU A 178 16.48 4.24 -10.50
C LEU A 178 17.16 2.89 -10.25
N ALA A 179 16.39 1.86 -9.92
CA ALA A 179 16.90 0.50 -9.73
C ALA A 179 17.54 -0.07 -10.99
N ARG A 180 16.91 0.13 -12.16
CA ARG A 180 17.43 -0.27 -13.48
C ARG A 180 18.76 0.41 -13.78
N LEU A 181 18.83 1.73 -13.65
CA LEU A 181 20.04 2.51 -13.95
C LEU A 181 21.19 2.17 -13.00
N ARG A 182 20.91 1.91 -11.74
CA ARG A 182 21.93 1.44 -10.77
C ARG A 182 22.49 0.08 -11.16
N ALA A 183 21.64 -0.85 -11.59
CA ALA A 183 22.08 -2.17 -12.06
C ALA A 183 22.94 -2.06 -13.32
N GLU A 184 22.53 -1.25 -14.30
CA GLU A 184 23.27 -1.03 -15.55
C GLU A 184 24.61 -0.31 -15.33
N SER A 185 24.70 0.61 -14.37
CA SER A 185 25.91 1.35 -14.04
C SER A 185 26.81 0.65 -13.02
N HIS A 186 26.42 -0.52 -12.51
CA HIS A 186 27.23 -1.27 -11.55
C HIS A 186 28.57 -1.71 -12.16
N GLY A 187 29.67 -1.31 -11.51
CA GLY A 187 31.02 -1.60 -12.00
C GLY A 187 31.51 -0.69 -13.13
N VAL A 188 30.70 0.26 -13.61
CA VAL A 188 31.13 1.25 -14.58
C VAL A 188 31.96 2.33 -13.87
N GLU A 189 33.13 2.66 -14.43
CA GLU A 189 33.96 3.75 -13.93
C GLU A 189 33.26 5.09 -14.13
N ARG A 190 33.02 5.81 -13.05
CA ARG A 190 32.34 7.11 -13.08
C ARG A 190 33.30 8.20 -13.54
N SER A 191 32.84 9.08 -14.43
CA SER A 191 33.67 10.17 -14.95
C SER A 191 32.86 11.40 -15.28
N GLY A 192 33.52 12.55 -15.17
CA GLY A 192 32.94 13.86 -15.47
C GLY A 192 31.90 14.32 -14.43
N TRP A 193 31.64 15.61 -14.47
CA TRP A 193 30.66 16.27 -13.61
C TRP A 193 29.51 16.79 -14.48
N ILE A 194 28.32 16.80 -13.90
CA ILE A 194 27.13 17.34 -14.55
C ILE A 194 26.81 18.70 -13.95
N VAL A 195 26.49 19.65 -14.80
CA VAL A 195 25.98 20.99 -14.44
C VAL A 195 24.59 21.15 -15.05
N LEU A 196 23.63 21.64 -14.28
CA LEU A 196 22.28 21.96 -14.77
C LEU A 196 22.33 23.31 -15.53
N GLY A 197 22.11 23.25 -16.85
CA GLY A 197 21.90 24.46 -17.65
C GLY A 197 20.54 25.09 -17.35
N SER A 198 20.47 26.41 -17.35
CA SER A 198 19.23 27.15 -17.17
C SER A 198 19.31 28.54 -17.77
N THR A 199 18.20 29.02 -18.35
CA THR A 199 18.05 30.44 -18.71
C THR A 199 17.82 31.33 -17.51
N SER A 200 17.46 30.77 -16.38
CA SER A 200 17.22 31.50 -15.12
C SER A 200 18.54 31.63 -14.35
N TRP A 201 19.06 32.81 -14.22
CA TRP A 201 20.29 33.10 -13.48
C TRP A 201 20.28 32.56 -12.05
N ILE A 202 19.10 32.57 -11.40
CA ILE A 202 18.94 32.08 -10.02
C ILE A 202 19.32 30.63 -9.84
N LYS A 203 19.33 29.83 -10.91
CA LYS A 203 19.75 28.41 -10.87
C LYS A 203 21.28 28.22 -10.84
N GLY A 204 22.07 29.33 -11.00
CA GLY A 204 23.49 29.35 -10.77
C GLY A 204 24.33 28.51 -11.74
N ALA A 205 23.89 28.34 -12.99
CA ALA A 205 24.64 27.59 -14.01
C ALA A 205 26.06 28.12 -14.19
N ASP A 206 26.21 29.44 -14.34
CA ASP A 206 27.52 30.12 -14.52
C ASP A 206 28.47 29.88 -13.34
N ALA A 207 27.91 29.92 -12.09
CA ALA A 207 28.70 29.66 -10.88
C ALA A 207 29.15 28.20 -10.82
N ALA A 208 28.30 27.25 -11.25
CA ALA A 208 28.63 25.83 -11.30
C ALA A 208 29.70 25.51 -12.36
N GLU A 209 29.61 26.10 -13.56
CA GLU A 209 30.61 25.96 -14.59
C GLU A 209 31.98 26.57 -14.16
N LYS A 210 31.96 27.76 -13.57
CA LYS A 210 33.15 28.41 -13.03
C LYS A 210 33.83 27.53 -11.97
N TRP A 211 33.06 26.96 -11.06
CA TRP A 211 33.61 26.00 -10.06
C TRP A 211 34.28 24.80 -10.71
N CYS A 212 33.66 24.20 -11.73
CA CYS A 212 34.26 23.08 -12.47
C CYS A 212 35.59 23.48 -13.12
N GLN A 213 35.67 24.66 -13.73
CA GLN A 213 36.88 25.18 -14.37
C GLN A 213 38.00 25.42 -13.34
N GLU A 214 37.70 26.12 -12.23
CA GLU A 214 38.64 26.40 -11.15
C GLU A 214 39.20 25.15 -10.47
N ASN A 215 38.39 24.07 -10.42
CA ASN A 215 38.77 22.77 -9.81
C ASN A 215 39.26 21.74 -10.85
N ASN A 216 39.51 22.15 -12.10
CA ASN A 216 39.96 21.29 -13.18
C ASN A 216 39.07 20.05 -13.38
N LYS A 217 37.76 20.20 -13.22
CA LYS A 217 36.79 19.12 -13.43
C LYS A 217 36.36 19.09 -14.88
N LYS A 218 36.38 17.89 -15.48
CA LYS A 218 35.72 17.68 -16.75
C LYS A 218 34.22 17.69 -16.50
N TYR A 219 33.45 18.51 -17.21
CA TYR A 219 32.01 18.64 -16.99
C TYR A 219 31.23 18.70 -18.29
N GLU A 220 29.93 18.43 -18.17
CA GLU A 220 28.92 18.57 -19.22
C GLU A 220 27.73 19.38 -18.68
N VAL A 221 27.26 20.35 -19.47
CA VAL A 221 26.05 21.12 -19.16
C VAL A 221 24.85 20.38 -19.77
N VAL A 222 23.90 19.95 -18.93
CA VAL A 222 22.65 19.33 -19.39
C VAL A 222 21.56 20.39 -19.47
N TRP A 223 21.03 20.56 -20.67
CA TRP A 223 20.02 21.57 -20.98
C TRP A 223 19.08 21.08 -22.08
N ASN A 224 17.77 21.29 -21.89
CA ASN A 224 16.73 20.91 -22.85
C ASN A 224 16.86 19.45 -23.38
N MET A 225 17.13 18.55 -22.47
CA MET A 225 17.36 17.12 -22.73
C MET A 225 16.19 16.30 -22.17
N PRO A 226 15.83 15.17 -22.82
CA PRO A 226 14.84 14.25 -22.27
C PRO A 226 15.21 13.80 -20.86
N TYR A 227 14.22 13.74 -19.97
CA TYR A 227 14.42 13.41 -18.56
C TYR A 227 15.16 12.07 -18.34
N SER A 228 14.78 11.04 -19.09
CA SER A 228 15.45 9.73 -19.06
C SER A 228 16.94 9.78 -19.42
N GLU A 229 17.32 10.67 -20.34
CA GLU A 229 18.73 10.86 -20.72
C GLU A 229 19.51 11.58 -19.62
N VAL A 230 18.89 12.54 -18.92
CA VAL A 230 19.49 13.21 -17.76
C VAL A 230 19.79 12.19 -16.67
N LEU A 231 18.84 11.33 -16.31
CA LEU A 231 19.03 10.27 -15.32
C LEU A 231 20.15 9.29 -15.73
N LYS A 232 20.20 8.92 -17.01
CA LYS A 232 21.25 8.06 -17.53
C LYS A 232 22.63 8.70 -17.44
N LYS A 233 22.76 10.00 -17.70
CA LYS A 233 24.04 10.72 -17.52
C LYS A 233 24.44 10.76 -16.05
N LEU A 234 23.52 11.07 -15.14
CA LEU A 234 23.77 11.08 -13.70
C LEU A 234 24.20 9.69 -13.18
N SER A 235 23.70 8.59 -13.76
CA SER A 235 24.03 7.23 -13.31
C SER A 235 25.51 6.85 -13.51
N THR A 236 26.22 7.54 -14.42
CA THR A 236 27.64 7.29 -14.73
C THR A 236 28.55 8.48 -14.43
N ALA A 237 28.00 9.63 -14.05
CA ALA A 237 28.79 10.82 -13.70
C ALA A 237 29.55 10.64 -12.38
N GLU A 238 30.75 11.23 -12.25
CA GLU A 238 31.49 11.32 -10.99
C GLU A 238 30.74 12.21 -10.00
N GLY A 239 30.20 13.34 -10.46
CA GLY A 239 29.54 14.29 -9.57
C GLY A 239 28.53 15.20 -10.28
N PHE A 240 27.81 15.93 -9.44
CA PHE A 240 26.84 16.95 -9.83
C PHE A 240 27.12 18.24 -9.07
N VAL A 241 27.17 19.37 -9.79
CA VAL A 241 27.36 20.71 -9.20
C VAL A 241 26.08 21.51 -9.34
N TYR A 242 25.60 22.05 -8.23
CA TYR A 242 24.43 22.91 -8.23
C TYR A 242 24.61 24.05 -7.22
N LEU A 243 24.78 25.26 -7.72
CA LEU A 243 25.12 26.45 -6.94
C LEU A 243 24.11 27.59 -7.19
N PRO A 244 22.83 27.41 -6.86
CA PRO A 244 21.81 28.41 -7.10
C PRO A 244 22.14 29.72 -6.39
N GLU A 245 21.81 30.88 -7.02
CA GLU A 245 22.04 32.22 -6.49
C GLU A 245 20.91 32.73 -5.60
N GLY A 246 19.83 31.92 -5.46
CA GLY A 246 18.73 32.16 -4.54
C GLY A 246 18.18 30.86 -4.01
N GLY A 247 17.35 30.96 -2.97
CA GLY A 247 16.77 29.80 -2.30
C GLY A 247 16.01 28.88 -3.24
N ASP A 248 16.47 27.64 -3.37
CA ASP A 248 15.77 26.56 -4.08
C ASP A 248 15.27 25.55 -3.05
N THR A 249 13.94 25.43 -2.97
CA THR A 249 13.28 24.76 -1.84
C THR A 249 13.56 23.27 -1.77
N CYS A 250 13.44 22.56 -2.92
CA CYS A 250 13.74 21.14 -2.99
C CYS A 250 14.03 20.69 -4.44
N PRO A 251 15.21 21.04 -4.97
CA PRO A 251 15.56 20.76 -6.36
C PRO A 251 15.69 19.26 -6.63
N ARG A 252 14.78 18.71 -7.46
CA ARG A 252 14.70 17.28 -7.78
C ARG A 252 16.01 16.71 -8.30
N MET A 253 16.69 17.44 -9.19
CA MET A 253 17.91 16.94 -9.83
C MET A 253 19.06 16.73 -8.82
N VAL A 254 19.10 17.49 -7.72
CA VAL A 254 20.03 17.26 -6.61
C VAL A 254 19.75 15.93 -5.92
N ILE A 255 18.48 15.63 -5.70
CA ILE A 255 18.02 14.35 -5.11
C ILE A 255 18.33 13.18 -6.05
N GLU A 256 18.00 13.32 -7.32
CA GLU A 256 18.25 12.33 -8.38
C GLU A 256 19.75 12.00 -8.49
N ALA A 257 20.60 13.04 -8.48
CA ALA A 257 22.05 12.87 -8.51
C ALA A 257 22.56 12.10 -7.28
N LYS A 258 22.08 12.43 -6.08
CA LYS A 258 22.41 11.69 -4.86
C LYS A 258 22.00 10.23 -4.95
N LEU A 259 20.76 9.97 -5.31
CA LEU A 259 20.23 8.61 -5.41
C LEU A 259 20.96 7.78 -6.47
N LEU A 260 21.43 8.40 -7.55
CA LEU A 260 22.24 7.74 -8.59
C LEU A 260 23.74 7.67 -8.24
N GLY A 261 24.15 8.19 -7.08
CA GLY A 261 25.49 8.02 -6.52
C GLY A 261 26.52 9.02 -7.01
N CYS A 262 26.10 10.21 -7.49
CA CYS A 262 27.00 11.33 -7.77
C CYS A 262 27.59 11.92 -6.47
N LYS A 263 28.83 12.36 -6.52
CA LYS A 263 29.35 13.33 -5.53
C LYS A 263 28.63 14.64 -5.74
N LEU A 264 28.20 15.27 -4.65
CA LEU A 264 27.48 16.56 -4.73
C LEU A 264 28.38 17.74 -4.34
N HIS A 265 28.30 18.82 -5.11
CA HIS A 265 28.84 20.11 -4.72
C HIS A 265 27.72 21.14 -4.74
N LEU A 266 27.30 21.56 -3.54
CA LEU A 266 26.10 22.38 -3.29
C LEU A 266 26.46 23.60 -2.44
N ASN A 267 25.70 24.68 -2.56
CA ASN A 267 25.78 25.84 -1.66
C ASN A 267 24.60 25.89 -0.66
N GLU A 268 24.57 26.93 0.19
CA GLU A 268 23.55 27.10 1.24
C GLU A 268 22.15 27.39 0.69
N ASN A 269 22.01 27.73 -0.60
CA ASN A 269 20.74 28.05 -1.21
C ASN A 269 19.96 26.76 -1.62
N VAL A 270 20.57 25.57 -1.54
CA VAL A 270 19.85 24.28 -1.66
C VAL A 270 19.26 23.97 -0.28
N GLN A 271 17.99 24.31 -0.08
CA GLN A 271 17.40 24.42 1.25
C GLN A 271 17.27 23.10 2.02
N HIS A 272 17.05 22.00 1.32
CA HIS A 272 16.90 20.66 1.96
C HIS A 272 18.24 19.96 2.24
N LYS A 273 19.37 20.55 1.87
CA LYS A 273 20.67 19.83 1.89
C LYS A 273 21.12 19.33 3.26
N ASN A 274 20.71 20.03 4.33
CA ASN A 274 21.05 19.70 5.71
C ASN A 274 19.93 18.94 6.45
N GLU A 275 18.83 18.61 5.77
CA GLU A 275 17.74 17.82 6.37
C GLU A 275 18.18 16.38 6.59
N LEU A 276 17.79 15.77 7.72
CA LEU A 276 18.25 14.44 8.14
C LEU A 276 18.01 13.33 7.09
N TRP A 277 16.91 13.41 6.36
CA TRP A 277 16.60 12.43 5.32
C TRP A 277 17.52 12.56 4.09
N PHE A 278 18.09 13.75 3.88
CA PHE A 278 18.99 14.03 2.76
C PHE A 278 20.47 14.00 3.20
N ASP A 279 20.84 14.60 4.33
CA ASP A 279 22.19 14.59 4.88
C ASP A 279 22.49 13.27 5.60
N THR A 280 22.55 12.19 4.84
CA THR A 280 22.87 10.84 5.29
C THR A 280 23.85 10.20 4.32
N GLU A 281 24.76 9.36 4.81
CA GLU A 281 25.67 8.57 3.99
C GLU A 281 24.93 7.39 3.32
N GLU A 282 23.86 6.90 3.95
CA GLU A 282 23.06 5.78 3.48
C GLU A 282 22.00 6.23 2.46
N ARG A 283 22.24 5.95 1.19
CA ARG A 283 21.29 6.30 0.10
C ARG A 283 19.92 5.67 0.27
N LEU A 284 19.84 4.51 0.91
CA LEU A 284 18.57 3.82 1.17
C LEU A 284 17.67 4.59 2.14
N ASP A 285 18.24 5.35 3.08
CA ASP A 285 17.46 6.20 3.99
C ASP A 285 16.78 7.33 3.21
N THR A 286 17.55 8.01 2.34
CA THR A 286 17.00 9.04 1.42
C THR A 286 15.90 8.44 0.53
N GLU A 287 16.14 7.27 -0.06
CA GLU A 287 15.19 6.60 -0.95
C GLU A 287 13.90 6.22 -0.21
N SER A 288 14.01 5.62 0.97
CA SER A 288 12.86 5.22 1.81
C SER A 288 12.01 6.42 2.23
N TYR A 289 12.66 7.52 2.63
CA TYR A 289 11.95 8.76 2.96
C TYR A 289 11.14 9.30 1.79
N LEU A 290 11.73 9.33 0.60
CA LEU A 290 11.08 9.82 -0.63
C LEU A 290 10.00 8.87 -1.12
N TYR A 291 10.25 7.55 -1.02
CA TYR A 291 9.26 6.53 -1.39
C TYR A 291 7.98 6.67 -0.58
N ALA A 292 8.10 6.93 0.72
CA ALA A 292 6.98 7.14 1.62
C ALA A 292 6.27 8.51 1.49
N ALA A 293 6.79 9.45 0.68
CA ALA A 293 6.22 10.81 0.60
C ALA A 293 4.77 10.82 0.10
N ARG A 294 4.42 9.97 -0.87
CA ARG A 294 3.06 9.83 -1.40
C ARG A 294 2.09 9.41 -0.30
N SER A 295 2.44 8.36 0.45
CA SER A 295 1.64 7.87 1.58
C SER A 295 1.51 8.91 2.68
N ARG A 296 2.60 9.60 3.04
CA ARG A 296 2.55 10.68 4.04
C ARG A 296 1.52 11.75 3.68
N PHE A 297 1.53 12.18 2.41
CA PHE A 297 0.60 13.20 1.94
C PHE A 297 -0.86 12.73 2.02
N TRP A 298 -1.18 11.62 1.36
CA TRP A 298 -2.57 11.16 1.26
C TRP A 298 -3.14 10.68 2.59
N ASN A 299 -2.37 9.99 3.42
CA ASN A 299 -2.81 9.55 4.74
C ASN A 299 -3.10 10.73 5.66
N ALA A 300 -2.25 11.77 5.64
CA ALA A 300 -2.50 12.96 6.43
C ALA A 300 -3.74 13.73 5.96
N LEU A 301 -3.98 13.85 4.63
CA LEU A 301 -5.20 14.49 4.12
C LEU A 301 -6.45 13.71 4.48
N ARG A 302 -6.41 12.40 4.43
CA ARG A 302 -7.54 11.56 4.86
C ARG A 302 -7.82 11.70 6.34
N ALA A 303 -6.78 11.79 7.18
CA ALA A 303 -6.93 12.02 8.61
C ALA A 303 -7.57 13.38 8.96
N THR A 304 -7.49 14.39 8.08
CA THR A 304 -8.14 15.70 8.28
C THR A 304 -9.63 15.72 7.91
N ARG A 305 -10.14 14.64 7.30
CA ARG A 305 -11.55 14.48 6.93
C ARG A 305 -12.23 13.54 7.91
N ASP A 306 -13.54 13.69 8.12
CA ASP A 306 -14.41 12.67 8.72
C ASP A 306 -14.61 11.51 7.72
N TYR A 307 -13.50 10.92 7.28
CA TYR A 307 -13.47 9.83 6.35
C TYR A 307 -13.64 8.50 7.07
N THR A 308 -14.70 7.77 6.74
CA THR A 308 -14.90 6.40 7.18
C THR A 308 -14.74 5.48 5.97
N PRO A 309 -13.69 4.64 5.93
CA PRO A 309 -13.51 3.69 4.83
C PRO A 309 -14.64 2.68 4.81
N THR A 310 -15.09 2.29 3.63
CA THR A 310 -16.04 1.17 3.47
C THR A 310 -15.29 -0.13 3.23
N ILE A 311 -15.78 -1.22 3.85
CA ILE A 311 -15.11 -2.51 3.85
C ILE A 311 -16.11 -3.60 3.47
N SER A 312 -15.81 -4.39 2.43
CA SER A 312 -16.51 -5.62 2.13
C SER A 312 -15.66 -6.81 2.63
N ALA A 313 -16.24 -7.69 3.42
CA ALA A 313 -15.65 -8.99 3.67
C ALA A 313 -16.19 -10.00 2.64
N TYR A 314 -15.35 -10.95 2.19
CA TYR A 314 -15.80 -11.99 1.29
C TYR A 314 -15.22 -13.37 1.62
N THR A 315 -16.05 -14.38 1.46
CA THR A 315 -15.69 -15.77 1.71
C THR A 315 -16.33 -16.72 0.72
N THR A 316 -15.89 -17.97 0.75
CA THR A 316 -16.45 -19.05 -0.04
C THR A 316 -16.86 -20.20 0.85
N THR A 317 -17.93 -20.91 0.49
CA THR A 317 -18.43 -22.08 1.22
C THR A 317 -18.59 -23.29 0.29
N LYS A 318 -18.40 -24.48 0.84
CA LYS A 318 -18.72 -25.75 0.19
C LYS A 318 -18.89 -26.84 1.23
N ASP A 319 -20.12 -27.35 1.38
CA ASP A 319 -20.49 -28.41 2.30
C ASP A 319 -19.95 -28.20 3.73
N CYS A 320 -20.08 -26.96 4.24
CA CYS A 320 -19.48 -26.55 5.51
C CYS A 320 -20.13 -27.20 6.74
N ILE A 321 -21.40 -27.57 6.65
CA ILE A 321 -22.14 -28.32 7.73
C ILE A 321 -21.54 -29.70 7.89
N SER A 322 -21.46 -30.45 6.82
CA SER A 322 -20.95 -31.83 6.87
C SER A 322 -19.47 -31.90 7.21
N GLN A 323 -18.71 -30.89 6.82
CA GLN A 323 -17.28 -30.77 7.14
C GLN A 323 -17.02 -30.09 8.50
N LYS A 324 -18.06 -29.67 9.23
CA LYS A 324 -17.97 -29.03 10.54
C LYS A 324 -17.04 -27.81 10.57
N TYR A 325 -17.05 -26.96 9.53
CA TYR A 325 -16.36 -25.69 9.55
C TYR A 325 -17.10 -24.68 10.45
N PRO A 326 -16.39 -23.78 11.16
CA PRO A 326 -17.01 -22.71 11.96
C PRO A 326 -17.47 -21.52 11.08
N TRP A 327 -18.06 -21.80 9.92
CA TRP A 327 -18.40 -20.83 8.90
C TRP A 327 -19.42 -19.79 9.36
N ARG A 328 -20.33 -20.15 10.29
CA ARG A 328 -21.28 -19.21 10.87
C ARG A 328 -20.57 -18.16 11.72
N ASN A 329 -19.59 -18.59 12.53
CA ASN A 329 -18.80 -17.72 13.36
C ASN A 329 -17.85 -16.85 12.51
N CYS A 330 -17.33 -17.39 11.40
CA CYS A 330 -16.60 -16.63 10.37
C CYS A 330 -17.46 -15.47 9.86
N ILE A 331 -18.68 -15.74 9.36
CA ILE A 331 -19.59 -14.73 8.83
C ILE A 331 -20.01 -13.73 9.92
N LYS A 332 -20.37 -14.20 11.12
CA LYS A 332 -20.71 -13.33 12.25
C LYS A 332 -19.58 -12.35 12.59
N SER A 333 -18.34 -12.82 12.64
CA SER A 333 -17.18 -11.95 12.91
C SER A 333 -16.98 -10.93 11.79
N ALA A 334 -17.16 -11.33 10.53
CA ALA A 334 -17.06 -10.45 9.36
C ALA A 334 -18.13 -9.34 9.36
N LEU A 335 -19.37 -9.67 9.72
CA LEU A 335 -20.47 -8.71 9.86
C LEU A 335 -20.18 -7.63 10.91
N GLY A 336 -19.33 -7.91 11.88
CA GLY A 336 -19.00 -6.98 12.97
C GLY A 336 -18.14 -5.80 12.55
N PHE A 337 -17.31 -5.91 11.49
CA PHE A 337 -16.42 -4.83 11.04
C PHE A 337 -16.66 -4.37 9.62
N SER A 338 -17.43 -5.10 8.81
CA SER A 338 -17.63 -4.77 7.40
C SER A 338 -19.00 -4.12 7.14
N ASP A 339 -19.09 -3.40 6.01
CA ASP A 339 -20.34 -2.80 5.53
C ASP A 339 -21.16 -3.80 4.73
N GLU A 340 -20.52 -4.80 4.12
CA GLU A 340 -21.15 -5.95 3.48
C GLU A 340 -20.30 -7.22 3.65
N VAL A 341 -20.96 -8.37 3.65
CA VAL A 341 -20.32 -9.70 3.61
C VAL A 341 -20.82 -10.44 2.39
N VAL A 342 -19.92 -10.76 1.47
CA VAL A 342 -20.22 -11.51 0.25
C VAL A 342 -19.81 -12.96 0.44
N VAL A 343 -20.76 -13.87 0.32
CA VAL A 343 -20.52 -15.32 0.38
C VAL A 343 -20.83 -15.95 -0.97
N VAL A 344 -19.88 -16.68 -1.52
CA VAL A 344 -20.08 -17.46 -2.75
C VAL A 344 -20.01 -18.93 -2.44
N ASP A 345 -21.15 -19.62 -2.52
CA ASP A 345 -21.26 -21.04 -2.30
C ASP A 345 -20.91 -21.84 -3.56
N GLY A 346 -20.09 -22.88 -3.41
CA GLY A 346 -19.59 -23.73 -4.49
C GLY A 346 -20.56 -24.82 -4.96
N GLY A 347 -21.84 -24.75 -4.56
CA GLY A 347 -22.85 -25.76 -4.84
C GLY A 347 -22.95 -26.80 -3.73
N SER A 348 -23.07 -26.36 -2.48
CA SER A 348 -23.28 -27.18 -1.30
C SER A 348 -24.54 -28.06 -1.45
N SER A 349 -24.50 -29.23 -0.83
CA SER A 349 -25.58 -30.22 -0.87
C SER A 349 -25.96 -30.79 0.52
N ASP A 350 -25.41 -30.17 1.56
CA ASP A 350 -25.52 -30.61 2.96
C ASP A 350 -26.40 -29.68 3.84
N GLY A 351 -27.09 -28.73 3.22
CA GLY A 351 -27.90 -27.71 3.91
C GLY A 351 -27.21 -26.39 4.12
N THR A 352 -25.91 -26.26 3.80
CA THR A 352 -25.14 -25.01 3.95
C THR A 352 -25.76 -23.88 3.11
N TRP A 353 -26.15 -24.15 1.86
CA TRP A 353 -26.73 -23.14 0.96
C TRP A 353 -28.09 -22.66 1.46
N GLU A 354 -28.96 -23.56 1.83
CA GLU A 354 -30.33 -23.25 2.30
C GLU A 354 -30.30 -22.39 3.57
N GLU A 355 -29.33 -22.65 4.43
CA GLU A 355 -29.15 -21.85 5.65
C GLU A 355 -28.60 -20.45 5.32
N LEU A 356 -27.66 -20.32 4.38
CA LEU A 356 -27.16 -19.05 3.91
C LEU A 356 -28.28 -18.20 3.29
N GLU A 357 -29.12 -18.77 2.42
CA GLU A 357 -30.26 -18.06 1.83
C GLU A 357 -31.19 -17.50 2.91
N LYS A 358 -31.57 -18.35 3.86
CA LYS A 358 -32.43 -17.95 4.97
C LYS A 358 -31.81 -16.86 5.84
N TRP A 359 -30.51 -16.91 6.09
CA TRP A 359 -29.81 -15.89 6.87
C TRP A 359 -29.79 -14.55 6.15
N ALA A 360 -29.54 -14.54 4.84
CA ALA A 360 -29.54 -13.35 4.01
C ALA A 360 -30.91 -12.65 3.92
N GLU A 361 -32.05 -13.36 4.19
CA GLU A 361 -33.37 -12.73 4.27
C GLU A 361 -33.49 -11.77 5.44
N THR A 362 -32.72 -11.94 6.51
CA THR A 362 -32.82 -11.18 7.75
C THR A 362 -31.61 -10.30 8.04
N GLU A 363 -30.49 -10.51 7.35
CA GLU A 363 -29.24 -9.76 7.51
C GLU A 363 -28.93 -8.96 6.24
N GLU A 364 -29.22 -7.65 6.27
CA GLU A 364 -29.09 -6.76 5.11
C GLU A 364 -27.66 -6.66 4.56
N LYS A 365 -26.63 -6.81 5.43
CA LYS A 365 -25.23 -6.78 5.02
C LYS A 365 -24.77 -8.08 4.35
N LEU A 366 -25.49 -9.19 4.53
CA LEU A 366 -25.12 -10.50 4.00
C LEU A 366 -25.64 -10.67 2.57
N LYS A 367 -24.73 -10.86 1.62
CA LYS A 367 -25.00 -11.09 0.20
C LYS A 367 -24.53 -12.48 -0.19
N VAL A 368 -25.45 -13.37 -0.56
CA VAL A 368 -25.13 -14.78 -0.86
C VAL A 368 -25.37 -15.08 -2.33
N TYR A 369 -24.45 -15.84 -2.91
CA TYR A 369 -24.51 -16.25 -4.31
C TYR A 369 -24.08 -17.71 -4.44
N GLN A 370 -24.72 -18.46 -5.33
CA GLN A 370 -24.30 -19.84 -5.62
C GLN A 370 -23.63 -19.92 -6.99
N VAL A 371 -22.38 -20.41 -7.03
CA VAL A 371 -21.62 -20.66 -8.25
C VAL A 371 -21.13 -22.10 -8.24
N LYS A 372 -21.91 -22.99 -8.81
CA LYS A 372 -21.64 -24.44 -8.83
C LYS A 372 -20.42 -24.76 -9.68
N ARG A 373 -19.54 -25.62 -9.17
CA ARG A 373 -18.34 -26.11 -9.87
C ARG A 373 -18.26 -27.63 -9.77
N ASN A 374 -17.55 -28.23 -10.72
CA ASN A 374 -17.25 -29.68 -10.66
C ASN A 374 -16.01 -29.92 -9.78
N TRP A 375 -16.19 -30.02 -8.47
CA TRP A 375 -15.12 -30.25 -7.50
C TRP A 375 -14.43 -31.61 -7.62
N ASN A 376 -14.88 -32.49 -8.52
CA ASN A 376 -14.19 -33.74 -8.87
C ASN A 376 -13.26 -33.59 -10.07
N ASP A 377 -13.18 -32.40 -10.66
CA ASP A 377 -12.23 -32.10 -11.74
C ASP A 377 -10.79 -32.10 -11.21
N LYS A 378 -9.84 -32.53 -12.03
CA LYS A 378 -8.41 -32.51 -11.70
C LYS A 378 -7.82 -31.09 -11.48
N ARG A 379 -8.54 -30.04 -11.86
CA ARG A 379 -8.17 -28.64 -11.63
C ARG A 379 -8.75 -28.05 -10.35
N HIS A 380 -9.03 -28.87 -9.39
CA HIS A 380 -9.66 -28.50 -8.13
C HIS A 380 -9.00 -27.28 -7.43
N ALA A 381 -7.67 -27.25 -7.37
CA ALA A 381 -6.93 -26.11 -6.76
C ALA A 381 -7.15 -24.79 -7.51
N VAL A 382 -7.30 -24.84 -8.83
CA VAL A 382 -7.62 -23.64 -9.64
C VAL A 382 -9.03 -23.14 -9.32
N TYR A 383 -9.96 -24.07 -9.08
CA TYR A 383 -11.35 -23.71 -8.78
C TYR A 383 -11.51 -23.00 -7.44
N ASP A 384 -10.66 -23.25 -6.46
CA ASP A 384 -10.66 -22.52 -5.21
C ASP A 384 -10.34 -21.03 -5.44
N GLY A 385 -9.27 -20.73 -6.16
CA GLY A 385 -8.94 -19.37 -6.55
C GLY A 385 -10.03 -18.69 -7.40
N LEU A 386 -10.62 -19.41 -8.37
CA LEU A 386 -11.72 -18.90 -9.18
C LEU A 386 -12.97 -18.61 -8.35
N GLN A 387 -13.24 -19.39 -7.31
CA GLN A 387 -14.37 -19.17 -6.42
C GLN A 387 -14.18 -17.92 -5.58
N LYS A 388 -12.98 -17.70 -5.04
CA LYS A 388 -12.61 -16.48 -4.34
C LYS A 388 -12.66 -15.25 -5.26
N ALA A 389 -12.21 -15.38 -6.50
CA ALA A 389 -12.33 -14.32 -7.52
C ALA A 389 -13.79 -13.94 -7.80
N GLU A 390 -14.69 -14.92 -7.85
CA GLU A 390 -16.13 -14.64 -8.01
C GLU A 390 -16.73 -13.92 -6.80
N ALA A 391 -16.30 -14.22 -5.58
CA ALA A 391 -16.73 -13.50 -4.39
C ALA A 391 -16.20 -12.06 -4.40
N ARG A 392 -14.88 -11.88 -4.63
CA ARG A 392 -14.25 -10.58 -4.73
C ARG A 392 -14.93 -9.64 -5.73
N LYS A 393 -15.26 -10.15 -6.92
CA LYS A 393 -15.89 -9.39 -8.01
C LYS A 393 -17.26 -8.79 -7.64
N ARG A 394 -17.93 -9.32 -6.63
CA ARG A 394 -19.26 -8.88 -6.18
C ARG A 394 -19.21 -7.86 -5.05
N CYS A 395 -18.03 -7.62 -4.50
CA CYS A 395 -17.83 -6.62 -3.46
C CYS A 395 -17.91 -5.21 -4.00
N THR A 396 -18.52 -4.30 -3.24
CA THR A 396 -18.80 -2.92 -3.66
C THR A 396 -18.01 -1.87 -2.88
N SER A 397 -17.45 -2.22 -1.72
CA SER A 397 -16.71 -1.31 -0.84
C SER A 397 -15.31 -0.95 -1.36
N GLU A 398 -14.70 0.08 -0.77
CA GLU A 398 -13.38 0.58 -1.14
C GLU A 398 -12.24 -0.40 -0.79
N PHE A 399 -12.38 -1.07 0.37
CA PHE A 399 -11.44 -2.09 0.82
C PHE A 399 -12.10 -3.45 0.92
N LEU A 400 -11.33 -4.49 0.67
CA LEU A 400 -11.82 -5.86 0.67
C LEU A 400 -11.02 -6.71 1.68
N TRP A 401 -11.74 -7.42 2.53
CA TRP A 401 -11.18 -8.41 3.45
C TRP A 401 -11.55 -9.81 2.98
N GLN A 402 -10.54 -10.60 2.55
CA GLN A 402 -10.74 -12.01 2.26
C GLN A 402 -10.68 -12.80 3.58
N ILE A 403 -11.63 -13.69 3.80
CA ILE A 403 -11.68 -14.57 4.98
C ILE A 403 -12.05 -15.99 4.55
N ASP A 404 -11.33 -16.99 5.06
CA ASP A 404 -11.67 -18.39 4.83
C ASP A 404 -12.75 -18.85 5.84
N SER A 405 -13.56 -19.86 5.47
CA SER A 405 -14.70 -20.30 6.30
C SER A 405 -14.33 -20.88 7.67
N ASP A 406 -13.03 -21.07 7.94
CA ASP A 406 -12.46 -21.47 9.22
C ASP A 406 -11.57 -20.37 9.85
N GLU A 407 -11.72 -19.13 9.41
CA GLU A 407 -11.05 -17.95 9.98
C GLU A 407 -12.06 -17.04 10.68
N ILE A 408 -11.61 -16.39 11.73
CA ILE A 408 -12.43 -15.49 12.55
C ILE A 408 -11.60 -14.25 12.91
N VAL A 409 -12.24 -13.09 12.89
CA VAL A 409 -11.65 -11.83 13.35
C VAL A 409 -12.13 -11.53 14.74
N HIS A 410 -11.20 -11.16 15.63
CA HIS A 410 -11.52 -10.80 17.01
C HIS A 410 -12.21 -9.44 17.08
N GLU A 411 -13.21 -9.29 17.94
CA GLU A 411 -13.98 -8.05 18.10
C GLU A 411 -13.11 -6.84 18.49
N ASP A 412 -12.05 -7.04 19.27
CA ASP A 412 -11.08 -5.99 19.63
C ASP A 412 -10.27 -5.46 18.42
N ASP A 413 -10.33 -6.14 17.28
CA ASP A 413 -9.61 -5.76 16.07
C ASP A 413 -10.45 -4.92 15.10
N TYR A 414 -11.75 -4.78 15.30
CA TYR A 414 -12.64 -4.07 14.37
C TYR A 414 -12.21 -2.61 14.16
N GLU A 415 -11.89 -1.90 15.24
CA GLU A 415 -11.36 -0.55 15.14
C GLU A 415 -9.97 -0.50 14.49
N LYS A 416 -9.11 -1.49 14.77
CA LYS A 416 -7.79 -1.59 14.13
C LYS A 416 -7.91 -1.77 12.62
N ILE A 417 -8.88 -2.56 12.14
CA ILE A 417 -9.14 -2.75 10.71
C ILE A 417 -9.54 -1.42 10.06
N THR A 418 -10.48 -0.69 10.68
CA THR A 418 -10.90 0.62 10.19
C THR A 418 -9.72 1.61 10.14
N ASN A 419 -8.90 1.64 11.19
CA ASN A 419 -7.72 2.51 11.25
C ASN A 419 -6.65 2.09 10.23
N LEU A 420 -6.48 0.80 9.98
CA LEU A 420 -5.56 0.29 8.94
C LEU A 420 -6.03 0.70 7.54
N CYS A 421 -7.33 0.65 7.26
CA CYS A 421 -7.90 1.14 6.00
C CYS A 421 -7.73 2.66 5.84
N LYS A 422 -7.95 3.46 6.91
CA LYS A 422 -7.70 4.91 6.89
C LYS A 422 -6.25 5.25 6.55
N ASN A 423 -5.31 4.45 7.02
CA ASN A 423 -3.87 4.65 6.86
C ASN A 423 -3.23 3.67 5.87
N PHE A 424 -4.02 3.13 4.94
CA PHE A 424 -3.54 2.15 3.98
C PHE A 424 -2.41 2.74 3.11
N PRO A 425 -1.23 2.11 3.04
CA PRO A 425 -0.11 2.63 2.25
C PRO A 425 -0.48 2.79 0.78
N THR A 426 -0.07 3.90 0.15
CA THR A 426 -0.41 4.19 -1.26
C THR A 426 0.43 3.38 -2.24
N GLU A 427 1.56 2.83 -1.79
CA GLU A 427 2.54 2.11 -2.60
C GLU A 427 2.20 0.64 -2.82
N VAL A 428 1.21 0.13 -2.09
CA VAL A 428 0.79 -1.27 -2.18
C VAL A 428 -0.72 -1.39 -2.33
N ASP A 429 -1.16 -2.51 -2.86
CA ASP A 429 -2.57 -2.82 -3.05
C ASP A 429 -3.09 -3.86 -2.06
N LEU A 430 -2.19 -4.44 -1.27
CA LEU A 430 -2.47 -5.57 -0.40
C LEU A 430 -1.62 -5.51 0.88
N ILE A 431 -2.22 -5.86 2.02
CA ILE A 431 -1.54 -5.95 3.31
C ILE A 431 -1.59 -7.39 3.83
N CYS A 432 -0.43 -7.88 4.28
CA CYS A 432 -0.30 -9.11 5.03
C CYS A 432 -0.70 -8.89 6.49
N LEU A 433 -1.47 -9.83 7.04
CA LEU A 433 -1.91 -9.79 8.42
C LEU A 433 -1.44 -11.03 9.20
N PRO A 434 -1.17 -10.89 10.51
CA PRO A 434 -0.71 -12.01 11.33
C PRO A 434 -1.77 -13.10 11.43
N VAL A 435 -1.32 -14.36 11.38
CA VAL A 435 -2.17 -15.54 11.50
C VAL A 435 -1.92 -16.22 12.82
N ILE A 436 -2.99 -16.43 13.56
CA ILE A 436 -3.03 -17.18 14.82
C ILE A 436 -3.57 -18.57 14.49
N GLU A 437 -2.69 -19.47 14.08
CA GLU A 437 -3.04 -20.83 13.70
C GLU A 437 -3.12 -21.74 14.95
N TYR A 438 -4.32 -22.09 15.36
CA TYR A 438 -4.53 -22.96 16.52
C TYR A 438 -4.22 -24.43 16.25
N TRP A 439 -3.76 -25.15 17.30
CA TRP A 439 -3.41 -26.56 17.23
C TRP A 439 -4.07 -27.39 18.33
N GLY A 440 -5.06 -28.21 17.99
CA GLY A 440 -5.70 -29.15 18.90
C GLY A 440 -6.44 -28.50 20.08
N GLY A 441 -6.86 -27.24 19.91
CA GLY A 441 -7.51 -26.39 20.93
C GLY A 441 -6.96 -24.98 20.92
N ASP A 442 -7.27 -24.20 21.91
CA ASP A 442 -6.97 -22.78 22.04
C ASP A 442 -5.64 -22.45 22.76
N GLU A 443 -5.03 -23.45 23.38
CA GLU A 443 -3.84 -23.22 24.20
C GLU A 443 -2.55 -23.14 23.38
N LYS A 444 -2.53 -23.70 22.17
CA LYS A 444 -1.31 -23.85 21.35
C LYS A 444 -1.50 -23.16 20.01
N VAL A 445 -0.58 -22.27 19.68
CA VAL A 445 -0.53 -21.61 18.37
C VAL A 445 0.72 -22.04 17.63
N ARG A 446 0.57 -22.44 16.39
CA ARG A 446 1.66 -22.95 15.56
C ARG A 446 2.71 -21.89 15.28
N MET A 447 3.97 -22.28 15.39
CA MET A 447 5.13 -21.44 15.07
C MET A 447 5.85 -21.94 13.79
N ASP A 448 5.59 -23.15 13.35
CA ASP A 448 6.27 -23.84 12.24
C ASP A 448 5.75 -23.44 10.85
N ILE A 449 4.68 -22.66 10.79
CA ILE A 449 4.07 -22.18 9.56
C ILE A 449 4.38 -20.70 9.30
N ASN A 450 4.01 -20.24 8.12
CA ASN A 450 4.04 -18.84 7.77
C ASN A 450 3.14 -18.02 8.70
N PRO A 451 3.66 -17.01 9.45
CA PRO A 451 2.89 -16.30 10.46
C PRO A 451 1.98 -15.21 9.90
N TRP A 452 1.77 -15.15 8.59
CA TRP A 452 0.97 -14.14 7.94
C TRP A 452 0.17 -14.68 6.75
N LYS A 453 -0.93 -13.99 6.44
CA LYS A 453 -1.73 -14.21 5.23
C LYS A 453 -2.10 -12.87 4.59
N TRP A 454 -2.27 -12.87 3.28
CA TRP A 454 -2.87 -11.76 2.53
C TRP A 454 -4.36 -11.72 2.80
N ARG A 455 -4.85 -10.65 3.46
CA ARG A 455 -6.27 -10.56 3.82
C ARG A 455 -6.93 -9.25 3.47
N LEU A 456 -6.22 -8.12 3.59
CA LEU A 456 -6.79 -6.81 3.34
C LEU A 456 -6.21 -6.22 2.04
N SER A 457 -7.08 -5.83 1.11
CA SER A 457 -6.69 -5.26 -0.18
C SER A 457 -7.57 -4.08 -0.57
N ARG A 458 -7.08 -3.24 -1.50
CA ARG A 458 -7.92 -2.28 -2.21
C ARG A 458 -8.87 -3.00 -3.16
N ASN A 459 -10.05 -2.42 -3.40
CA ASN A 459 -10.99 -2.91 -4.43
C ASN A 459 -10.63 -2.32 -5.80
N LEU A 460 -9.57 -2.84 -6.41
CA LEU A 460 -9.11 -2.40 -7.72
C LEU A 460 -9.46 -3.43 -8.81
N PRO A 461 -9.89 -2.97 -10.01
CA PRO A 461 -10.39 -3.87 -11.07
C PRO A 461 -9.34 -4.85 -11.60
N HIS A 462 -8.05 -4.52 -11.46
CA HIS A 462 -6.96 -5.37 -11.94
C HIS A 462 -6.56 -6.48 -10.96
N ILE A 463 -7.11 -6.48 -9.73
CA ILE A 463 -6.78 -7.48 -8.71
C ILE A 463 -7.78 -8.62 -8.75
N THR A 464 -7.29 -9.84 -8.84
CA THR A 464 -8.08 -11.07 -8.76
C THR A 464 -7.36 -12.16 -7.96
N HIS A 465 -8.00 -13.31 -7.79
CA HIS A 465 -7.38 -14.50 -7.23
C HIS A 465 -6.99 -15.48 -8.34
N GLY A 466 -5.86 -16.15 -8.15
CA GLY A 466 -5.39 -17.14 -9.08
C GLY A 466 -3.99 -17.65 -8.76
N ILE A 467 -3.39 -18.31 -9.73
CA ILE A 467 -2.04 -18.86 -9.63
C ILE A 467 -1.10 -17.91 -10.38
N PRO A 468 -0.06 -17.36 -9.72
CA PRO A 468 0.94 -16.54 -10.39
C PRO A 468 1.52 -17.20 -11.64
N SER A 469 1.85 -16.40 -12.65
CA SER A 469 2.28 -16.90 -13.96
C SER A 469 3.50 -17.84 -13.87
N HIS A 470 4.47 -17.52 -13.01
CA HIS A 470 5.69 -18.31 -12.78
C HIS A 470 5.44 -19.63 -12.02
N LEU A 471 4.29 -19.79 -11.38
CA LEU A 471 3.88 -21.01 -10.68
C LEU A 471 2.90 -21.86 -11.49
N ARG A 472 2.54 -21.45 -12.72
CA ARG A 472 1.64 -22.19 -13.57
C ARG A 472 2.38 -23.29 -14.33
N GLN A 473 1.76 -24.44 -14.40
CA GLN A 473 2.19 -25.56 -15.23
C GLN A 473 1.08 -25.92 -16.23
N LYS A 474 1.43 -26.35 -17.42
CA LYS A 474 0.47 -26.88 -18.39
C LYS A 474 0.61 -28.38 -18.51
N ASP A 475 -0.53 -29.07 -18.58
CA ASP A 475 -0.57 -30.51 -18.90
C ASP A 475 -0.39 -30.75 -20.41
N ASP A 476 -0.36 -32.03 -20.79
CA ASP A 476 -0.26 -32.47 -22.19
C ASP A 476 -1.41 -31.99 -23.08
N GLN A 477 -2.52 -31.53 -22.45
CA GLN A 477 -3.69 -30.97 -23.14
C GLN A 477 -3.68 -29.42 -23.12
N GLY A 478 -2.60 -28.79 -22.63
CA GLY A 478 -2.46 -27.34 -22.54
C GLY A 478 -3.27 -26.70 -21.42
N GLN A 479 -3.85 -27.48 -20.50
CA GLN A 479 -4.57 -26.94 -19.33
C GLN A 479 -3.59 -26.54 -18.24
N THR A 480 -3.85 -25.39 -17.61
CA THR A 480 -2.99 -24.83 -16.58
C THR A 480 -3.40 -25.34 -15.19
N TYR A 481 -2.43 -25.70 -14.34
CA TYR A 481 -2.60 -26.03 -12.93
C TYR A 481 -1.45 -25.51 -12.09
N SER A 482 -1.66 -25.50 -10.75
CA SER A 482 -0.66 -25.04 -9.79
C SER A 482 0.56 -25.94 -9.79
N LEU A 483 1.70 -25.34 -9.50
CA LEU A 483 2.90 -26.05 -9.10
C LEU A 483 2.90 -26.31 -7.59
N PRO A 484 3.77 -27.20 -7.10
CA PRO A 484 3.95 -27.44 -5.67
C PRO A 484 4.17 -26.12 -4.91
N GLY A 485 3.45 -25.96 -3.79
CA GLY A 485 3.53 -24.75 -2.96
C GLY A 485 2.58 -23.60 -3.37
N SER A 486 1.79 -23.77 -4.44
CA SER A 486 0.73 -22.83 -4.83
C SER A 486 -0.63 -23.43 -4.50
N ASP A 487 -1.48 -22.69 -3.80
CA ASP A 487 -2.84 -23.10 -3.44
C ASP A 487 -3.93 -22.54 -4.37
N GLY A 488 -3.54 -21.75 -5.36
CA GLY A 488 -4.46 -21.11 -6.31
C GLY A 488 -5.21 -19.91 -5.75
N CYS A 489 -4.90 -19.47 -4.53
CA CYS A 489 -5.60 -18.41 -3.81
C CYS A 489 -4.84 -17.10 -3.74
N ASP A 490 -3.68 -16.99 -4.39
CA ASP A 490 -2.86 -15.80 -4.38
C ASP A 490 -3.56 -14.62 -5.05
N TYR A 491 -3.23 -13.42 -4.63
CA TYR A 491 -3.68 -12.18 -5.27
C TYR A 491 -2.79 -11.86 -6.46
N ILE A 492 -3.39 -11.85 -7.63
CA ILE A 492 -2.67 -11.61 -8.89
C ILE A 492 -3.31 -10.49 -9.69
N HIS A 493 -2.50 -9.87 -10.54
CA HIS A 493 -2.98 -8.95 -11.57
C HIS A 493 -3.71 -9.75 -12.66
N ASN A 494 -4.93 -9.36 -13.02
CA ASN A 494 -5.80 -10.11 -13.93
C ASN A 494 -5.26 -10.25 -15.37
N GLU A 495 -4.39 -9.34 -15.82
CA GLU A 495 -3.80 -9.36 -17.17
C GLU A 495 -2.41 -10.02 -17.19
N THR A 496 -1.51 -9.61 -16.29
CA THR A 496 -0.13 -10.10 -16.27
C THR A 496 0.02 -11.42 -15.52
N HIS A 497 -0.92 -11.72 -14.61
CA HIS A 497 -0.88 -12.85 -13.69
C HIS A 497 0.34 -12.86 -12.74
N GLU A 498 0.93 -11.70 -12.52
CA GLU A 498 1.97 -11.52 -11.53
C GLU A 498 1.36 -11.25 -10.14
N LEU A 499 2.13 -11.48 -9.08
CA LEU A 499 1.69 -11.14 -7.73
C LEU A 499 1.43 -9.65 -7.59
N VAL A 500 0.38 -9.30 -6.87
CA VAL A 500 0.04 -7.91 -6.55
C VAL A 500 1.05 -7.37 -5.52
N PRO A 501 1.51 -6.11 -5.63
CA PRO A 501 2.38 -5.49 -4.65
C PRO A 501 1.75 -5.47 -3.25
N PHE A 502 2.51 -5.91 -2.24
CA PHE A 502 2.00 -6.02 -0.88
C PHE A 502 2.97 -5.51 0.17
N ALA A 503 2.42 -5.02 1.29
CA ALA A 503 3.16 -4.75 2.51
C ALA A 503 3.18 -5.98 3.43
N ASN A 504 4.35 -6.26 4.00
CA ASN A 504 4.54 -7.32 4.99
C ASN A 504 5.23 -6.76 6.23
N PHE A 505 4.75 -7.15 7.40
CA PHE A 505 5.34 -6.80 8.70
C PHE A 505 6.47 -7.76 9.12
N LEU A 506 6.64 -8.90 8.42
CA LEU A 506 7.66 -9.90 8.71
C LEU A 506 8.99 -9.51 8.05
N THR A 507 9.98 -9.19 8.85
CA THR A 507 11.35 -8.92 8.39
C THR A 507 12.16 -10.23 8.28
N ASN A 508 13.27 -10.20 7.52
CA ASN A 508 14.15 -11.34 7.37
C ASN A 508 14.76 -11.80 8.71
N ASP A 509 15.03 -10.87 9.61
CA ASP A 509 15.60 -11.19 10.94
C ASP A 509 14.59 -11.95 11.80
N VAL A 510 13.32 -11.53 11.78
CA VAL A 510 12.25 -12.20 12.50
C VAL A 510 11.99 -13.59 11.92
N GLU A 511 11.99 -13.76 10.60
CA GLU A 511 11.84 -15.07 9.97
C GLU A 511 13.01 -16.00 10.31
N THR A 512 14.23 -15.45 10.37
CA THR A 512 15.41 -16.20 10.82
C THR A 512 15.29 -16.63 12.28
N ALA A 513 14.83 -15.74 13.16
CA ALA A 513 14.57 -16.06 14.57
C ALA A 513 13.47 -17.14 14.71
N ARG A 514 12.37 -17.03 13.94
CA ARG A 514 11.32 -18.06 13.92
C ARG A 514 11.87 -19.43 13.55
N ARG A 515 12.64 -19.54 12.48
CA ARG A 515 13.25 -20.81 12.05
C ARG A 515 14.21 -21.37 13.10
N ALA A 516 15.02 -20.53 13.74
CA ALA A 516 15.89 -20.94 14.82
C ALA A 516 15.10 -21.44 16.04
N ALA A 517 14.00 -20.75 16.40
CA ALA A 517 13.09 -21.16 17.47
C ALA A 517 12.48 -22.56 17.19
N VAL A 518 11.97 -22.76 15.97
CA VAL A 518 11.41 -24.06 15.54
C VAL A 518 12.48 -25.17 15.59
N SER A 519 13.75 -24.82 15.37
CA SER A 519 14.88 -25.76 15.48
C SER A 519 15.40 -25.96 16.92
N GLY A 520 14.72 -25.38 17.93
CA GLY A 520 15.01 -25.60 19.34
C GLY A 520 15.92 -24.55 20.01
N ASN A 521 16.21 -23.43 19.35
CA ASN A 521 16.94 -22.32 19.98
C ASN A 521 16.04 -21.56 20.95
N LYS A 522 16.34 -21.62 22.26
CA LYS A 522 15.52 -21.03 23.31
C LYS A 522 15.46 -19.50 23.27
N GLU A 523 16.60 -18.83 23.05
CA GLU A 523 16.65 -17.36 22.99
C GLU A 523 15.83 -16.84 21.79
N ALA A 524 15.96 -17.48 20.63
CA ALA A 524 15.16 -17.18 19.46
C ALA A 524 13.66 -17.45 19.70
N TYR A 525 13.31 -18.49 20.45
CA TYR A 525 11.94 -18.79 20.85
C TYR A 525 11.35 -17.66 21.70
N ASP A 526 12.06 -17.27 22.79
CA ASP A 526 11.59 -16.22 23.70
C ASP A 526 11.40 -14.89 22.93
N GLY A 527 12.35 -14.52 22.07
CA GLY A 527 12.31 -13.33 21.25
C GLY A 527 11.15 -13.36 20.24
N TYR A 528 10.96 -14.47 19.52
CA TYR A 528 9.87 -14.61 18.56
C TYR A 528 8.50 -14.61 19.24
N ASN A 529 8.34 -15.30 20.36
CA ASN A 529 7.08 -15.33 21.11
C ASN A 529 6.67 -13.93 21.60
N GLN A 530 7.62 -13.16 22.12
CA GLN A 530 7.38 -11.77 22.53
C GLN A 530 7.00 -10.88 21.32
N TRP A 531 7.74 -10.99 20.24
CA TRP A 531 7.48 -10.24 19.02
C TRP A 531 6.10 -10.57 18.43
N PHE A 532 5.72 -11.85 18.36
CA PHE A 532 4.44 -12.28 17.80
C PHE A 532 3.25 -11.73 18.61
N ASN A 533 3.33 -11.79 19.96
CA ASN A 533 2.32 -11.20 20.83
C ASN A 533 2.21 -9.68 20.65
N LEU A 534 3.34 -8.98 20.48
CA LEU A 534 3.34 -7.54 20.15
C LEU A 534 2.61 -7.27 18.83
N VAL A 535 2.90 -8.03 17.79
CA VAL A 535 2.29 -7.85 16.45
C VAL A 535 0.78 -8.10 16.48
N VAL A 536 0.30 -9.19 17.09
CA VAL A 536 -1.15 -9.49 17.14
C VAL A 536 -1.93 -8.55 18.06
N ASN A 537 -1.23 -7.82 18.95
CA ASN A 537 -1.82 -6.75 19.75
C ASN A 537 -1.89 -5.42 19.00
N GLN A 538 -1.01 -5.18 18.02
CA GLN A 538 -0.96 -3.94 17.24
C GLN A 538 -1.73 -4.03 15.92
N LEU A 539 -1.67 -5.15 15.22
CA LEU A 539 -2.35 -5.41 13.96
C LEU A 539 -3.57 -6.31 14.16
N PRO A 540 -4.58 -6.22 13.28
CA PRO A 540 -5.67 -7.18 13.28
C PRO A 540 -5.12 -8.60 13.05
N GLY A 541 -5.51 -9.54 13.90
CA GLY A 541 -5.12 -10.94 13.79
C GLY A 541 -6.17 -11.81 13.10
N VAL A 542 -5.72 -12.74 12.27
CA VAL A 542 -6.56 -13.77 11.65
C VAL A 542 -6.52 -15.02 12.52
N HIS A 543 -7.58 -15.26 13.29
CA HIS A 543 -7.70 -16.46 14.11
C HIS A 543 -8.14 -17.64 13.23
N HIS A 544 -7.22 -18.57 12.97
CA HIS A 544 -7.41 -19.67 12.04
C HIS A 544 -7.64 -21.01 12.76
N TYR A 545 -8.80 -21.60 12.54
CA TYR A 545 -9.29 -22.80 13.23
C TYR A 545 -9.10 -24.09 12.41
N SER A 546 -8.22 -24.07 11.42
CA SER A 546 -7.99 -25.20 10.52
C SER A 546 -7.57 -26.48 11.24
N TRP A 547 -6.65 -26.37 12.21
CA TRP A 547 -6.12 -27.45 13.03
C TRP A 547 -6.64 -27.44 14.47
N PHE A 548 -7.64 -26.66 14.78
CA PHE A 548 -8.24 -26.57 16.10
C PHE A 548 -8.89 -27.92 16.50
N ASP A 549 -9.67 -28.49 15.61
CA ASP A 549 -10.28 -29.84 15.74
C ASP A 549 -9.45 -30.82 14.90
N LEU A 550 -8.52 -31.54 15.55
CA LEU A 550 -7.62 -32.48 14.89
C LEU A 550 -8.34 -33.65 14.23
N PRO A 551 -9.32 -34.34 14.89
CA PRO A 551 -10.11 -35.40 14.26
C PRO A 551 -10.80 -34.94 12.97
N ARG A 552 -11.43 -33.75 13.00
CA ARG A 552 -12.05 -33.15 11.83
C ARG A 552 -11.02 -32.90 10.73
N LYS A 553 -9.87 -32.33 11.05
CA LYS A 553 -8.83 -32.03 10.05
C LYS A 553 -8.29 -33.29 9.40
N ILE A 554 -8.01 -34.34 10.15
CA ILE A 554 -7.54 -35.61 9.62
C ILE A 554 -8.60 -36.23 8.69
N LYS A 555 -9.89 -36.21 9.07
CA LYS A 555 -11.00 -36.65 8.22
C LYS A 555 -11.10 -35.82 6.93
N THR A 556 -10.82 -34.51 6.99
CA THR A 556 -10.78 -33.64 5.80
C THR A 556 -9.65 -34.07 4.85
N TYR A 557 -8.50 -34.51 5.36
CA TYR A 557 -7.43 -35.07 4.52
C TYR A 557 -7.87 -36.35 3.82
N LYS A 558 -8.57 -37.21 4.51
CA LYS A 558 -9.13 -38.44 3.90
C LYS A 558 -10.09 -38.13 2.74
N ASN A 559 -10.97 -37.15 2.91
CA ASN A 559 -12.12 -36.95 2.02
C ASN A 559 -11.89 -35.87 0.94
N TYR A 560 -11.07 -34.81 1.25
CA TYR A 560 -10.93 -33.63 0.42
C TYR A 560 -9.49 -33.36 0.03
N TRP A 561 -8.58 -33.22 0.98
CA TRP A 561 -7.21 -32.78 0.72
C TRP A 561 -6.40 -33.75 -0.12
N SER A 562 -6.68 -35.04 -0.07
CA SER A 562 -6.03 -36.00 -0.96
C SER A 562 -6.32 -35.70 -2.44
N LYS A 563 -7.54 -35.29 -2.78
CA LYS A 563 -7.92 -34.88 -4.14
C LYS A 563 -7.29 -33.51 -4.52
N HIS A 564 -7.23 -32.58 -3.56
CA HIS A 564 -6.59 -31.29 -3.75
C HIS A 564 -5.10 -31.47 -4.08
N TRP A 565 -4.39 -32.28 -3.31
CA TRP A 565 -2.97 -32.57 -3.55
C TRP A 565 -2.71 -33.30 -4.85
N GLN A 566 -3.57 -34.29 -5.22
CA GLN A 566 -3.51 -34.91 -6.52
C GLN A 566 -3.66 -33.91 -7.66
N SER A 567 -4.56 -32.95 -7.52
CA SER A 567 -4.75 -31.86 -8.49
C SER A 567 -3.54 -30.96 -8.58
N LEU A 568 -2.98 -30.57 -7.41
CA LEU A 568 -1.86 -29.64 -7.34
C LEU A 568 -0.58 -30.18 -7.98
N TYR A 569 -0.31 -31.48 -7.77
CA TYR A 569 0.92 -32.13 -8.22
C TYR A 569 0.76 -32.93 -9.51
N ASN A 570 -0.45 -32.96 -10.07
CA ASN A 570 -0.78 -33.83 -11.20
C ASN A 570 -0.39 -35.31 -10.97
N ILE A 571 -0.52 -35.78 -9.73
CA ILE A 571 -0.15 -37.16 -9.32
C ILE A 571 -1.42 -37.95 -9.03
N LYS A 572 -1.57 -39.09 -9.68
CA LYS A 572 -2.50 -40.12 -9.19
C LYS A 572 -1.86 -40.80 -7.98
N GLN A 573 -2.35 -40.48 -6.80
CA GLN A 573 -1.99 -41.23 -5.60
C GLN A 573 -2.99 -42.39 -5.45
N GLU A 574 -2.47 -43.60 -5.48
CA GLU A 574 -3.25 -44.77 -5.09
C GLU A 574 -3.42 -44.77 -3.57
N ASP A 575 -4.57 -45.28 -3.09
CA ASP A 575 -4.83 -45.43 -1.64
C ASP A 575 -4.01 -46.61 -1.09
N THR A 576 -2.75 -46.33 -0.78
CA THR A 576 -1.79 -47.29 -0.20
C THR A 576 -1.27 -46.78 1.13
N PRO A 577 -0.71 -47.67 2.01
CA PRO A 577 -0.08 -47.25 3.25
C PRO A 577 1.04 -46.22 3.06
N GLU A 578 1.81 -46.33 1.96
CA GLU A 578 2.95 -45.43 1.65
C GLU A 578 2.47 -44.02 1.29
N ASN A 579 1.28 -43.93 0.69
CA ASN A 579 0.68 -42.64 0.27
C ASN A 579 -0.19 -42.02 1.37
N ASN A 580 -0.37 -42.69 2.50
CA ASN A 580 -1.06 -42.15 3.66
C ASN A 580 -0.04 -41.43 4.58
N MET A 581 -0.17 -40.10 4.68
CA MET A 581 0.78 -39.29 5.45
C MET A 581 0.61 -39.39 6.98
N PHE A 582 -0.49 -39.96 7.44
CA PHE A 582 -0.80 -40.08 8.87
C PHE A 582 -0.67 -41.47 9.41
N PHE A 583 -0.97 -42.49 8.59
CA PHE A 583 -1.10 -43.90 9.04
C PHE A 583 -0.28 -44.84 8.17
N ASP A 584 0.20 -45.94 8.74
CA ASP A 584 0.76 -47.07 8.02
C ASP A 584 -0.34 -48.02 7.50
N LYS A 585 -1.47 -47.43 7.07
CA LYS A 585 -2.66 -48.12 6.53
C LYS A 585 -3.18 -47.34 5.33
N SER A 586 -3.85 -48.00 4.40
CA SER A 586 -4.69 -47.33 3.39
C SER A 586 -5.80 -46.53 4.06
N TRP A 587 -6.24 -45.42 3.49
CA TRP A 587 -7.32 -44.58 4.05
C TRP A 587 -8.65 -45.36 4.21
N LYS A 588 -8.91 -46.39 3.35
CA LYS A 588 -10.09 -47.27 3.46
C LYS A 588 -10.08 -48.10 4.73
N ASP A 589 -8.90 -48.42 5.27
CA ASP A 589 -8.69 -49.26 6.45
C ASP A 589 -8.52 -48.45 7.74
N VAL A 590 -8.50 -47.09 7.65
CA VAL A 590 -8.43 -46.17 8.79
C VAL A 590 -9.79 -46.05 9.46
N THR A 591 -9.85 -46.37 10.73
CA THR A 591 -11.06 -46.29 11.57
C THR A 591 -11.17 -44.93 12.27
N ASP A 592 -12.32 -44.64 12.87
CA ASP A 592 -12.46 -43.42 13.71
C ASP A 592 -11.59 -43.51 14.98
N GLU A 593 -11.41 -44.68 15.55
CA GLU A 593 -10.51 -44.94 16.69
C GLU A 593 -9.05 -44.63 16.35
N ASP A 594 -8.57 -45.07 15.18
CA ASP A 594 -7.22 -44.68 14.69
C ASP A 594 -7.06 -43.17 14.61
N ILE A 595 -8.10 -42.44 14.16
CA ILE A 595 -8.07 -40.98 14.05
C ILE A 595 -8.07 -40.32 15.43
N ASP A 596 -8.86 -40.82 16.35
CA ASP A 596 -8.94 -40.26 17.72
C ASP A 596 -7.63 -40.49 18.48
N ASP A 597 -7.03 -41.69 18.38
CA ASP A 597 -5.73 -42.01 18.96
C ASP A 597 -4.61 -41.10 18.42
N LEU A 598 -4.55 -40.97 17.08
CA LEU A 598 -3.57 -40.08 16.46
C LEU A 598 -3.80 -38.61 16.86
N SER A 599 -5.06 -38.19 16.95
CA SER A 599 -5.40 -36.82 17.35
C SER A 599 -4.93 -36.51 18.78
N PHE A 600 -5.10 -37.47 19.69
CA PHE A 600 -4.58 -37.37 21.05
C PHE A 600 -3.05 -37.24 21.05
N GLU A 601 -2.33 -38.07 20.29
CA GLU A 601 -0.88 -37.98 20.18
C GLU A 601 -0.42 -36.62 19.60
N LEU A 602 -1.07 -36.18 18.54
CA LEU A 602 -0.77 -34.87 17.90
C LEU A 602 -0.98 -33.68 18.85
N LYS A 603 -2.04 -33.75 19.67
CA LYS A 603 -2.34 -32.74 20.66
C LYS A 603 -1.26 -32.67 21.75
N GLU A 604 -0.84 -33.81 22.28
CA GLU A 604 0.14 -33.88 23.35
C GLU A 604 1.56 -33.56 22.88
N LYS A 605 1.95 -34.10 21.74
CA LYS A 605 3.33 -34.03 21.26
C LYS A 605 3.59 -32.86 20.30
N MET A 606 2.52 -32.25 19.78
CA MET A 606 2.61 -31.17 18.79
C MET A 606 3.68 -31.45 17.74
N GLY A 607 3.48 -32.53 16.99
CA GLY A 607 4.40 -32.98 15.95
C GLY A 607 4.54 -31.94 14.84
N GLY A 608 5.76 -31.71 14.39
CA GLY A 608 6.03 -30.90 13.23
C GLY A 608 5.30 -31.46 12.01
N TRP A 609 4.51 -30.60 11.39
CA TRP A 609 3.88 -30.92 10.13
C TRP A 609 4.81 -30.61 8.97
N ILE A 610 5.30 -31.62 8.30
CA ILE A 610 6.06 -31.44 7.07
C ILE A 610 5.19 -32.00 5.93
N PHE A 611 4.81 -31.18 4.98
CA PHE A 611 4.16 -31.62 3.75
C PHE A 611 4.95 -32.75 3.12
N HIS A 612 4.30 -33.86 2.81
CA HIS A 612 4.85 -35.04 2.13
C HIS A 612 5.74 -35.99 2.95
N SER A 613 5.87 -35.83 4.25
CA SER A 613 6.48 -36.80 5.11
C SER A 613 5.51 -37.28 6.18
N LYS A 614 5.73 -38.51 6.69
CA LYS A 614 4.97 -39.01 7.84
C LYS A 614 5.23 -38.09 9.04
N VAL A 615 4.23 -37.91 9.88
CA VAL A 615 4.33 -37.08 11.08
C VAL A 615 5.41 -37.67 11.99
N ASP A 616 6.43 -36.86 12.30
CA ASP A 616 7.53 -37.23 13.19
C ASP A 616 7.33 -36.57 14.56
N PHE A 617 7.21 -37.39 15.60
CA PHE A 617 7.05 -36.92 16.99
C PHE A 617 8.35 -36.88 17.79
N SER A 618 9.49 -37.20 17.18
CA SER A 618 10.79 -37.24 17.87
C SER A 618 11.23 -35.83 18.34
N ASN A 619 10.84 -34.79 17.61
CA ASN A 619 11.11 -33.40 17.93
C ASN A 619 9.82 -32.57 17.91
N PRO A 620 9.12 -32.44 19.04
CA PRO A 620 7.92 -31.62 19.10
C PRO A 620 8.21 -30.18 18.75
N THR A 621 7.45 -29.60 17.82
CA THR A 621 7.58 -28.21 17.40
C THR A 621 7.14 -27.29 18.53
N PRO A 622 7.91 -26.25 18.88
CA PRO A 622 7.47 -25.26 19.86
C PRO A 622 6.25 -24.48 19.33
N HIS A 623 5.47 -23.94 20.27
CA HIS A 623 4.28 -23.14 19.95
C HIS A 623 4.40 -21.75 20.57
N VAL A 624 3.68 -20.79 20.00
CA VAL A 624 3.49 -19.48 20.60
C VAL A 624 2.51 -19.59 21.76
N VAL A 625 2.85 -18.99 22.90
CA VAL A 625 1.92 -18.76 24.00
C VAL A 625 1.32 -17.38 23.79
N LEU A 626 0.01 -17.33 23.56
CA LEU A 626 -0.71 -16.07 23.35
C LEU A 626 -1.12 -15.42 24.67
N ASP A 627 -0.92 -14.11 24.74
CA ASP A 627 -1.41 -13.27 25.83
C ASP A 627 -2.86 -12.80 25.58
N ARG A 628 -3.46 -13.20 24.47
CA ARG A 628 -4.78 -12.76 24.00
C ARG A 628 -5.81 -13.88 24.11
N LYS A 629 -7.05 -13.52 24.51
CA LYS A 629 -8.19 -14.45 24.52
C LYS A 629 -8.69 -14.77 23.10
N GLN A 630 -9.51 -15.83 22.99
CA GLN A 630 -10.23 -16.12 21.77
C GLN A 630 -11.36 -15.13 21.49
N PRO A 631 -11.77 -14.96 20.21
CA PRO A 631 -12.96 -14.20 19.86
C PRO A 631 -14.22 -14.66 20.59
N ALA A 632 -15.00 -13.72 21.09
CA ALA A 632 -16.22 -14.01 21.87
C ALA A 632 -17.23 -14.88 21.08
N VAL A 633 -17.30 -14.67 19.76
CA VAL A 633 -18.17 -15.44 18.87
C VAL A 633 -17.92 -16.95 18.91
N MET A 634 -16.73 -17.39 19.35
CA MET A 634 -16.40 -18.83 19.54
C MET A 634 -16.89 -19.39 20.87
N SER A 635 -17.23 -18.55 21.83
CA SER A 635 -17.76 -18.96 23.15
C SER A 635 -19.29 -19.06 23.14
N GLU A 636 -19.95 -18.58 22.10
CA GLU A 636 -21.39 -18.75 21.91
C GLU A 636 -21.65 -20.20 21.49
N ASN A 637 -22.12 -21.02 22.40
CA ASN A 637 -22.55 -22.39 22.10
C ASN A 637 -23.61 -22.34 20.99
N GLU A 638 -23.38 -23.06 19.90
CA GLU A 638 -24.35 -23.33 18.83
C GLU A 638 -25.60 -24.10 19.33
#